data_6cf72d8f20c1034a72becae26497efc2
#
_entry.id   6cf72d8f20c1034a72becae26497efc2
#
_cell.length_a   1.000
_cell.length_b   1.000
_cell.length_c   1.000
_cell.angle_alpha   90.00
_cell.angle_beta   90.00
_cell.angle_gamma   90.00
#
_symmetry.space_group_name_H-M   'P 1'
#
loop_
_entity.id
_entity.type
_entity.pdbx_description
1 polymer ?
#
loop_
_entity_poly.entity_id
_entity_poly.type
_entity_poly.pdbx_seq_one_letter_code
_entity_poly.pdbx_strand_id
1 'polypeptide(L)'
;MECDVENLIKKYKIDQVLEEFVNIKIDQNVLEKFMNIAKNLEIKEVDNVHEKIKKVAKTISKYKGKVVESVADCLGETAKRVPEKIETIVETISKYDGYVAEAVAEYLRETVKRTPKEIDKVTEVFERYEEFIKKYEDEWVVKSVADCLGETAKRVPEKIETIVETISKYDGYVAEAVAEYLRETVDCAPEKIDTVTEVFERYEEFIKKYEDEWVVKAVAKCLGETAKRVPEKIDTVAKTIGKYDGRVAEVVAEYLRKTVDCAPEKIDTVAKTIGKYDGRVAEVVALCLGEIVEHVPEKIDTVAKTIGKYDGYVAEAVAEYLRETVERTPKEIDTVTEVFERYEEFIKKYEDEWVVKAVAKCLGETAKRVPEKIDTVAKTIGKYDGYVAEAVAEYLRKTVDCAPEKIDNIIDALDKLSKNEKEYIKYQQDLLKAPEDFFNFKKTYTFVEGNSIEANAKANEQLYKQGVEIIKGIINGSIPLNPDLEFLCPHELDSKTAIEMKKRLKDSRGQDIEAKNWLKEYEKRLSNLKKNYSKDEINILKEYYTKELENKDINSIDVSKFKETLSQVSQHYLGKDTKPGKKAAEISKAIIVSEGKLNTNNLKIEVWEKTLSDMPTYEEYHCCAFGNEKTLDYILNPAIQLVKLTVGDKKAMAIVASTTSSDGKKVLLLDSFESNSHIFARKEVAKAALEAMKEYAKEVGFDELLISEDAYNNAPQEFYENIEGQYGKRKLKLDVKMPEPYLEADLDEASGKIYKLK
;
A
#
# COMPACT_ATOMS: atom_id res chain seq x y z
N MET A 1 -13.45 53.17 -13.07
CA MET A 1 -12.17 52.69 -12.44
C MET A 1 -10.96 53.58 -12.80
N GLU A 2 -10.57 53.68 -14.08
CA GLU A 2 -9.41 54.56 -14.45
C GLU A 2 -9.59 56.03 -14.00
N CYS A 3 -10.82 56.57 -14.16
CA CYS A 3 -11.14 57.95 -13.77
C CYS A 3 -11.10 58.15 -12.23
N ASP A 4 -11.40 57.12 -11.45
CA ASP A 4 -11.39 57.20 -9.97
C ASP A 4 -9.94 57.09 -9.43
N VAL A 5 -9.09 56.28 -10.09
CA VAL A 5 -7.67 56.17 -9.81
C VAL A 5 -6.95 57.50 -10.09
N GLU A 6 -7.20 58.11 -11.27
CA GLU A 6 -6.63 59.42 -11.62
C GLU A 6 -7.06 60.53 -10.66
N ASN A 7 -8.29 60.53 -10.18
CA ASN A 7 -8.78 61.49 -9.21
C ASN A 7 -8.11 61.36 -7.85
N LEU A 8 -7.89 60.12 -7.37
CA LEU A 8 -7.14 59.88 -6.13
C LEU A 8 -5.66 60.27 -6.25
N ILE A 9 -5.03 59.96 -7.39
CA ILE A 9 -3.67 60.34 -7.69
C ILE A 9 -3.51 61.86 -7.56
N LYS A 10 -4.32 62.64 -8.25
CA LYS A 10 -4.31 64.11 -8.23
C LYS A 10 -4.61 64.66 -6.83
N LYS A 11 -5.57 64.06 -6.12
CA LYS A 11 -5.95 64.48 -4.78
C LYS A 11 -4.86 64.27 -3.73
N TYR A 12 -4.16 63.16 -3.77
CA TYR A 12 -3.17 62.80 -2.77
C TYR A 12 -1.71 63.03 -3.20
N LYS A 13 -1.47 63.53 -4.44
CA LYS A 13 -0.13 63.78 -5.02
C LYS A 13 0.78 62.54 -4.90
N ILE A 14 0.25 61.39 -5.28
CA ILE A 14 0.93 60.09 -5.21
C ILE A 14 1.46 59.60 -6.57
N ASP A 15 1.65 60.59 -7.52
CA ASP A 15 2.12 60.32 -8.88
C ASP A 15 3.42 59.48 -8.88
N GLN A 16 4.40 59.81 -8.05
CA GLN A 16 5.67 59.06 -7.95
C GLN A 16 5.50 57.64 -7.42
N VAL A 17 4.58 57.43 -6.50
CA VAL A 17 4.31 56.10 -5.92
C VAL A 17 3.56 55.22 -6.93
N LEU A 18 2.77 55.81 -7.81
CA LEU A 18 2.07 55.09 -8.87
C LEU A 18 2.97 54.78 -10.06
N GLU A 19 3.98 55.57 -10.37
CA GLU A 19 5.04 55.19 -11.28
C GLU A 19 5.77 53.93 -10.76
N GLU A 20 5.97 53.80 -9.45
CA GLU A 20 6.48 52.58 -8.81
C GLU A 20 5.50 51.41 -8.94
N PHE A 21 4.20 51.63 -8.73
CA PHE A 21 3.16 50.58 -8.96
C PHE A 21 3.10 50.08 -10.41
N VAL A 22 3.19 50.96 -11.40
CA VAL A 22 3.21 50.61 -12.81
C VAL A 22 4.50 49.88 -13.17
N ASN A 23 5.62 50.27 -12.64
CA ASN A 23 6.93 49.64 -12.88
C ASN A 23 7.02 48.21 -12.28
N ILE A 24 6.26 47.95 -11.20
CA ILE A 24 6.25 46.65 -10.52
C ILE A 24 5.19 45.71 -11.09
N LYS A 25 4.38 46.12 -12.08
CA LYS A 25 3.25 45.34 -12.61
C LYS A 25 2.30 44.81 -11.52
N ILE A 26 1.87 45.68 -10.61
CA ILE A 26 0.93 45.34 -9.55
C ILE A 26 -0.37 44.84 -10.17
N ASP A 27 -0.89 43.72 -9.65
CA ASP A 27 -2.17 43.15 -10.06
C ASP A 27 -3.31 44.14 -9.86
N GLN A 28 -4.26 44.15 -10.78
CA GLN A 28 -5.48 44.96 -10.71
C GLN A 28 -6.21 44.78 -9.39
N ASN A 29 -6.21 43.57 -8.82
CA ASN A 29 -6.78 43.27 -7.50
C ASN A 29 -6.13 44.06 -6.35
N VAL A 30 -4.81 44.18 -6.34
CA VAL A 30 -4.09 44.96 -5.31
C VAL A 30 -4.38 46.44 -5.44
N LEU A 31 -4.53 46.96 -6.66
CA LEU A 31 -4.91 48.34 -6.92
C LEU A 31 -6.33 48.61 -6.41
N GLU A 32 -7.29 47.71 -6.65
CA GLU A 32 -8.64 47.82 -6.11
C GLU A 32 -8.67 47.82 -4.57
N LYS A 33 -7.85 46.95 -3.94
CA LYS A 33 -7.68 46.94 -2.49
C LYS A 33 -7.15 48.26 -1.97
N PHE A 34 -6.13 48.82 -2.61
CA PHE A 34 -5.58 50.14 -2.25
C PHE A 34 -6.62 51.26 -2.35
N MET A 35 -7.40 51.26 -3.43
CA MET A 35 -8.53 52.20 -3.64
C MET A 35 -9.53 52.12 -2.50
N ASN A 36 -9.88 50.91 -2.09
CA ASN A 36 -10.81 50.69 -0.98
C ASN A 36 -10.22 51.15 0.37
N ILE A 37 -8.92 50.97 0.58
CA ILE A 37 -8.22 51.48 1.78
C ILE A 37 -8.33 53.00 1.83
N ALA A 38 -7.93 53.68 0.76
CA ALA A 38 -7.98 55.14 0.69
C ALA A 38 -9.40 55.68 0.96
N LYS A 39 -10.40 55.10 0.32
CA LYS A 39 -11.83 55.46 0.51
C LYS A 39 -12.28 55.25 1.96
N ASN A 40 -11.91 54.13 2.60
CA ASN A 40 -12.28 53.86 3.99
C ASN A 40 -11.67 54.90 4.96
N LEU A 41 -10.37 55.25 4.75
CA LEU A 41 -9.71 56.26 5.56
C LEU A 41 -10.36 57.63 5.43
N GLU A 42 -10.83 58.01 4.22
CA GLU A 42 -11.57 59.26 4.01
C GLU A 42 -12.95 59.27 4.69
N ILE A 43 -13.71 58.22 4.52
CA ILE A 43 -15.08 58.08 5.09
C ILE A 43 -15.04 58.16 6.62
N LYS A 44 -13.95 57.63 7.21
CA LYS A 44 -13.78 57.62 8.67
C LYS A 44 -13.17 58.93 9.23
N GLU A 45 -12.94 59.92 8.37
CA GLU A 45 -12.40 61.26 8.77
C GLU A 45 -11.15 61.17 9.64
N VAL A 46 -10.22 60.25 9.23
CA VAL A 46 -8.99 60.01 9.98
C VAL A 46 -8.03 61.17 9.90
N ASP A 47 -7.42 61.60 11.04
CA ASP A 47 -6.45 62.65 11.08
C ASP A 47 -5.27 62.38 10.15
N ASN A 48 -4.78 63.42 9.45
CA ASN A 48 -3.63 63.35 8.52
C ASN A 48 -3.81 62.29 7.40
N VAL A 49 -5.03 62.14 6.90
CA VAL A 49 -5.42 61.11 5.90
C VAL A 49 -4.48 61.07 4.69
N HIS A 50 -4.00 62.24 4.20
CA HIS A 50 -3.08 62.33 3.07
C HIS A 50 -1.76 61.59 3.32
N GLU A 51 -1.13 61.87 4.48
CA GLU A 51 0.15 61.24 4.84
C GLU A 51 0.00 59.75 5.10
N LYS A 52 -1.12 59.33 5.69
CA LYS A 52 -1.43 57.90 5.90
C LYS A 52 -1.63 57.14 4.60
N ILE A 53 -2.35 57.72 3.65
CA ILE A 53 -2.51 57.09 2.30
C ILE A 53 -1.16 56.99 1.58
N LYS A 54 -0.29 58.00 1.67
CA LYS A 54 1.08 57.90 1.11
C LYS A 54 1.92 56.81 1.76
N LYS A 55 1.89 56.68 3.09
CA LYS A 55 2.58 55.61 3.81
C LYS A 55 2.06 54.26 3.38
N VAL A 56 0.74 54.06 3.30
CA VAL A 56 0.09 52.82 2.80
C VAL A 56 0.57 52.52 1.40
N ALA A 57 0.54 53.46 0.48
CA ALA A 57 0.95 53.25 -0.90
C ALA A 57 2.43 52.85 -0.98
N LYS A 58 3.32 53.57 -0.26
CA LYS A 58 4.75 53.21 -0.19
C LYS A 58 5.00 51.82 0.39
N THR A 59 4.22 51.41 1.38
CA THR A 59 4.36 50.07 1.98
C THR A 59 3.89 49.01 1.01
N ILE A 60 2.76 49.17 0.37
CA ILE A 60 2.27 48.24 -0.64
C ILE A 60 3.26 48.08 -1.80
N SER A 61 3.86 49.18 -2.28
CA SER A 61 4.82 49.18 -3.40
C SER A 61 6.14 48.47 -3.09
N LYS A 62 6.47 48.29 -1.80
CA LYS A 62 7.67 47.57 -1.36
C LYS A 62 7.60 46.05 -1.70
N TYR A 63 6.40 45.48 -1.79
CA TYR A 63 6.20 44.04 -1.88
C TYR A 63 5.71 43.55 -3.26
N LYS A 64 5.87 42.25 -3.53
CA LYS A 64 5.47 41.62 -4.80
C LYS A 64 4.79 40.26 -4.55
N GLY A 65 4.04 39.76 -5.55
CA GLY A 65 3.39 38.46 -5.50
C GLY A 65 2.43 38.31 -4.33
N LYS A 66 2.44 37.15 -3.68
CA LYS A 66 1.57 36.84 -2.55
C LYS A 66 1.73 37.77 -1.35
N VAL A 67 2.96 38.22 -1.08
CA VAL A 67 3.25 39.13 0.01
C VAL A 67 2.49 40.45 -0.11
N VAL A 68 2.44 41.04 -1.31
CA VAL A 68 1.71 42.33 -1.51
C VAL A 68 0.20 42.15 -1.31
N GLU A 69 -0.34 41.00 -1.65
CA GLU A 69 -1.77 40.71 -1.42
C GLU A 69 -2.08 40.60 0.06
N SER A 70 -1.29 39.85 0.84
CA SER A 70 -1.44 39.71 2.29
C SER A 70 -1.31 41.07 3.01
N VAL A 71 -0.33 41.90 2.63
CA VAL A 71 -0.16 43.25 3.15
C VAL A 71 -1.34 44.14 2.81
N ALA A 72 -1.80 44.14 1.56
CA ALA A 72 -2.97 44.94 1.14
C ALA A 72 -4.25 44.52 1.87
N ASP A 73 -4.46 43.22 2.08
CA ASP A 73 -5.58 42.69 2.84
C ASP A 73 -5.55 43.10 4.31
N CYS A 74 -4.39 43.06 4.94
CA CYS A 74 -4.21 43.52 6.31
C CYS A 74 -4.55 45.00 6.44
N LEU A 75 -3.97 45.85 5.58
CA LEU A 75 -4.25 47.27 5.58
C LEU A 75 -5.69 47.61 5.24
N GLY A 76 -6.33 46.82 4.38
CA GLY A 76 -7.76 46.91 4.03
C GLY A 76 -8.67 46.66 5.23
N GLU A 77 -8.44 45.59 5.96
CA GLU A 77 -9.20 45.30 7.19
C GLU A 77 -8.92 46.36 8.27
N THR A 78 -7.69 46.84 8.39
CA THR A 78 -7.32 47.89 9.33
C THR A 78 -8.06 49.20 9.02
N ALA A 79 -8.04 49.68 7.76
CA ALA A 79 -8.73 50.88 7.35
C ALA A 79 -10.26 50.79 7.57
N LYS A 80 -10.81 49.62 7.46
CA LYS A 80 -12.24 49.33 7.67
C LYS A 80 -12.64 49.30 9.14
N ARG A 81 -11.83 48.70 10.01
CA ARG A 81 -12.20 48.39 11.41
C ARG A 81 -11.58 49.34 12.43
N VAL A 82 -10.32 49.63 12.29
CA VAL A 82 -9.50 50.46 13.23
C VAL A 82 -8.59 51.41 12.47
N PRO A 83 -9.15 52.37 11.70
CA PRO A 83 -8.41 53.22 10.80
C PRO A 83 -7.38 54.12 11.53
N GLU A 84 -7.55 54.38 12.83
CA GLU A 84 -6.61 55.09 13.69
C GLU A 84 -5.30 54.32 13.88
N LYS A 85 -5.31 52.98 13.72
CA LYS A 85 -4.14 52.10 13.87
C LYS A 85 -3.37 51.84 12.55
N ILE A 86 -3.83 52.41 11.44
CA ILE A 86 -3.23 52.17 10.11
C ILE A 86 -1.74 52.52 10.07
N GLU A 87 -1.34 53.59 10.72
CA GLU A 87 0.04 54.06 10.74
C GLU A 87 0.95 53.09 11.52
N THR A 88 0.52 52.68 12.70
CA THR A 88 1.22 51.68 13.53
C THR A 88 1.44 50.38 12.74
N ILE A 89 0.40 49.87 12.10
CA ILE A 89 0.46 48.61 11.32
C ILE A 89 1.39 48.79 10.10
N VAL A 90 1.33 49.92 9.40
CA VAL A 90 2.21 50.23 8.27
C VAL A 90 3.65 50.25 8.71
N GLU A 91 3.96 50.93 9.82
CA GLU A 91 5.33 51.03 10.37
C GLU A 91 5.85 49.66 10.78
N THR A 92 5.04 48.85 11.45
CA THR A 92 5.41 47.48 11.84
C THR A 92 5.70 46.60 10.62
N ILE A 93 4.77 46.51 9.65
CA ILE A 93 4.95 45.65 8.47
C ILE A 93 6.16 46.09 7.64
N SER A 94 6.40 47.43 7.51
CA SER A 94 7.48 47.93 6.67
C SER A 94 8.88 47.60 7.15
N LYS A 95 9.05 47.12 8.38
CA LYS A 95 10.31 46.60 8.92
C LYS A 95 10.74 45.25 8.35
N TYR A 96 9.80 44.53 7.77
CA TYR A 96 9.97 43.16 7.28
C TYR A 96 10.00 43.08 5.77
N ASP A 97 10.56 41.99 5.24
CA ASP A 97 10.59 41.65 3.81
C ASP A 97 10.14 40.22 3.55
N GLY A 98 9.81 39.91 2.31
CA GLY A 98 9.46 38.55 1.87
C GLY A 98 8.37 37.86 2.73
N TYR A 99 8.57 36.61 3.01
CA TYR A 99 7.63 35.80 3.80
C TYR A 99 7.43 36.28 5.23
N VAL A 100 8.44 36.98 5.80
CA VAL A 100 8.30 37.53 7.14
C VAL A 100 7.26 38.66 7.16
N ALA A 101 7.25 39.51 6.15
CA ALA A 101 6.23 40.57 6.01
C ALA A 101 4.84 39.98 5.78
N GLU A 102 4.76 38.86 5.02
CA GLU A 102 3.52 38.12 4.80
C GLU A 102 2.96 37.57 6.11
N ALA A 103 3.74 36.79 6.86
CA ALA A 103 3.34 36.22 8.14
C ALA A 103 2.89 37.28 9.16
N VAL A 104 3.66 38.33 9.32
CA VAL A 104 3.32 39.48 10.20
C VAL A 104 2.02 40.14 9.74
N ALA A 105 1.84 40.40 8.45
CA ALA A 105 0.63 41.00 7.91
C ALA A 105 -0.61 40.06 8.09
N GLU A 106 -0.48 38.78 7.86
CA GLU A 106 -1.57 37.82 8.08
C GLU A 106 -1.98 37.80 9.57
N TYR A 107 -1.02 37.76 10.46
CA TYR A 107 -1.32 37.73 11.89
C TYR A 107 -1.99 39.03 12.35
N LEU A 108 -1.48 40.17 11.93
CA LEU A 108 -2.06 41.51 12.24
C LEU A 108 -3.48 41.62 11.65
N ARG A 109 -3.72 41.11 10.44
CA ARG A 109 -5.05 41.08 9.82
C ARG A 109 -6.05 40.32 10.68
N GLU A 110 -5.69 39.11 11.14
CA GLU A 110 -6.55 38.32 12.01
C GLU A 110 -6.77 39.01 13.39
N THR A 111 -5.72 39.66 13.94
CA THR A 111 -5.86 40.44 15.17
C THR A 111 -6.83 41.60 14.97
N VAL A 112 -6.74 42.35 13.87
CA VAL A 112 -7.68 43.41 13.53
C VAL A 112 -9.11 42.89 13.41
N LYS A 113 -9.31 41.70 12.84
CA LYS A 113 -10.64 41.09 12.70
C LYS A 113 -11.24 40.67 14.03
N ARG A 114 -10.45 40.02 14.87
CA ARG A 114 -10.95 39.29 16.04
C ARG A 114 -10.79 40.07 17.35
N THR A 115 -9.63 40.71 17.52
CA THR A 115 -9.22 41.34 18.78
C THR A 115 -8.57 42.73 18.54
N PRO A 116 -9.27 43.70 17.91
CA PRO A 116 -8.67 44.97 17.50
C PRO A 116 -8.07 45.78 18.66
N LYS A 117 -8.50 45.55 19.89
CA LYS A 117 -7.98 46.25 21.08
C LYS A 117 -6.56 45.80 21.45
N GLU A 118 -6.11 44.65 20.96
CA GLU A 118 -4.79 44.08 21.25
C GLU A 118 -3.72 44.46 20.22
N ILE A 119 -4.06 45.27 19.21
CA ILE A 119 -3.13 45.66 18.13
C ILE A 119 -1.85 46.26 18.66
N ASP A 120 -1.94 47.24 19.61
CA ASP A 120 -0.78 47.90 20.13
C ASP A 120 0.20 46.95 20.81
N LYS A 121 -0.29 46.01 21.59
CA LYS A 121 0.54 44.99 22.22
C LYS A 121 1.24 44.09 21.19
N VAL A 122 0.53 43.69 20.17
CA VAL A 122 1.08 42.80 19.13
C VAL A 122 2.11 43.53 18.29
N THR A 123 1.84 44.76 17.87
CA THR A 123 2.80 45.57 17.09
C THR A 123 4.05 45.91 17.90
N GLU A 124 3.92 46.25 19.19
CA GLU A 124 5.06 46.47 20.09
C GLU A 124 5.96 45.24 20.18
N VAL A 125 5.39 44.04 20.27
CA VAL A 125 6.15 42.78 20.31
C VAL A 125 6.85 42.52 18.99
N PHE A 126 6.18 42.69 17.87
CA PHE A 126 6.81 42.50 16.56
C PHE A 126 7.93 43.51 16.32
N GLU A 127 7.81 44.76 16.80
CA GLU A 127 8.87 45.73 16.72
C GLU A 127 10.06 45.40 17.65
N ARG A 128 9.78 44.95 18.88
CA ARG A 128 10.81 44.57 19.86
C ARG A 128 11.64 43.36 19.43
N TYR A 129 11.01 42.40 18.78
CA TYR A 129 11.63 41.14 18.37
C TYR A 129 11.84 41.02 16.85
N GLU A 130 11.97 42.16 16.15
CA GLU A 130 12.18 42.24 14.70
C GLU A 130 13.32 41.35 14.22
N GLU A 131 14.51 41.49 14.81
CA GLU A 131 15.70 40.73 14.42
C GLU A 131 15.58 39.23 14.72
N PHE A 132 14.86 38.88 15.77
CA PHE A 132 14.59 37.48 16.10
C PHE A 132 13.68 36.82 15.05
N ILE A 133 12.62 37.51 14.63
CA ILE A 133 11.69 36.96 13.60
C ILE A 133 12.40 36.84 12.25
N LYS A 134 13.24 37.84 11.90
CA LYS A 134 14.04 37.84 10.66
C LYS A 134 15.14 36.79 10.61
N LYS A 135 15.51 36.19 11.75
CA LYS A 135 16.47 35.08 11.81
C LYS A 135 16.05 33.89 10.95
N TYR A 136 14.75 33.66 10.81
CA TYR A 136 14.22 32.53 10.09
C TYR A 136 13.93 32.88 8.64
N GLU A 137 14.35 31.99 7.71
CA GLU A 137 14.19 32.17 6.26
C GLU A 137 13.04 31.37 5.67
N ASP A 138 12.64 30.30 6.35
CA ASP A 138 11.55 29.41 5.90
C ASP A 138 10.17 29.99 6.22
N GLU A 139 9.25 29.96 5.23
CA GLU A 139 7.90 30.54 5.32
C GLU A 139 7.11 29.99 6.52
N TRP A 140 7.15 28.69 6.73
CA TRP A 140 6.37 27.99 7.77
C TRP A 140 6.93 28.29 9.16
N VAL A 141 8.26 28.27 9.29
CA VAL A 141 8.93 28.61 10.55
C VAL A 141 8.61 30.06 10.97
N VAL A 142 8.72 30.98 10.03
CA VAL A 142 8.42 32.42 10.29
C VAL A 142 6.96 32.58 10.72
N LYS A 143 6.04 31.91 10.05
CA LYS A 143 4.62 31.97 10.36
C LYS A 143 4.33 31.45 11.77
N SER A 144 4.85 30.28 12.11
CA SER A 144 4.66 29.68 13.43
C SER A 144 5.25 30.54 14.55
N VAL A 145 6.42 31.14 14.32
CA VAL A 145 7.06 32.06 15.27
C VAL A 145 6.25 33.36 15.44
N ALA A 146 5.81 33.97 14.35
CA ALA A 146 5.00 35.20 14.40
C ALA A 146 3.66 34.97 15.10
N ASP A 147 2.98 33.84 14.76
CA ASP A 147 1.73 33.44 15.40
C ASP A 147 1.92 33.22 16.91
N CYS A 148 3.00 32.53 17.31
CA CYS A 148 3.31 32.29 18.72
C CYS A 148 3.54 33.59 19.49
N LEU A 149 4.39 34.48 18.98
CA LEU A 149 4.66 35.75 19.62
C LEU A 149 3.42 36.64 19.70
N GLY A 150 2.63 36.68 18.64
CA GLY A 150 1.41 37.45 18.60
C GLY A 150 0.35 36.97 19.59
N GLU A 151 0.14 35.62 19.71
CA GLU A 151 -0.79 35.07 20.75
C GLU A 151 -0.24 35.35 22.15
N THR A 152 1.07 35.21 22.35
CA THR A 152 1.70 35.51 23.64
C THR A 152 1.51 36.99 24.03
N ALA A 153 1.70 37.92 23.07
CA ALA A 153 1.47 39.36 23.29
C ALA A 153 0.05 39.67 23.76
N LYS A 154 -0.93 38.94 23.27
CA LYS A 154 -2.33 39.17 23.64
C LYS A 154 -2.69 38.58 25.01
N ARG A 155 -2.19 37.42 25.33
CA ARG A 155 -2.65 36.64 26.48
C ARG A 155 -1.73 36.72 27.70
N VAL A 156 -0.43 36.57 27.52
CA VAL A 156 0.59 36.50 28.58
C VAL A 156 1.85 37.27 28.18
N PRO A 157 1.77 38.61 27.98
CA PRO A 157 2.88 39.43 27.48
C PRO A 157 4.13 39.33 28.36
N GLU A 158 3.99 39.01 29.65
CA GLU A 158 5.10 38.82 30.59
C GLU A 158 5.94 37.57 30.30
N LYS A 159 5.42 36.64 29.45
CA LYS A 159 6.12 35.41 29.07
C LYS A 159 6.85 35.46 27.71
N ILE A 160 6.77 36.59 27.02
CA ILE A 160 7.36 36.75 25.68
C ILE A 160 8.86 36.45 25.69
N GLU A 161 9.59 37.00 26.64
CA GLU A 161 11.05 36.85 26.73
C GLU A 161 11.45 35.39 26.90
N THR A 162 10.78 34.66 27.80
CA THR A 162 10.97 33.21 28.02
C THR A 162 10.70 32.41 26.75
N ILE A 163 9.62 32.75 26.04
CA ILE A 163 9.24 32.05 24.78
C ILE A 163 10.28 32.32 23.69
N VAL A 164 10.74 33.60 23.54
CA VAL A 164 11.77 33.95 22.56
C VAL A 164 13.09 33.24 22.86
N GLU A 165 13.52 33.22 24.13
CA GLU A 165 14.72 32.51 24.56
C GLU A 165 14.64 31.03 24.24
N THR A 166 13.47 30.39 24.50
CA THR A 166 13.26 28.97 24.21
C THR A 166 13.31 28.71 22.71
N ILE A 167 12.53 29.43 21.88
CA ILE A 167 12.50 29.19 20.43
C ILE A 167 13.88 29.50 19.81
N SER A 168 14.62 30.51 20.33
CA SER A 168 15.92 30.91 19.78
C SER A 168 16.99 29.83 19.79
N LYS A 169 16.82 28.79 20.60
CA LYS A 169 17.69 27.60 20.69
C LYS A 169 17.54 26.66 19.51
N TYR A 170 16.50 26.85 18.71
CA TYR A 170 16.13 25.98 17.63
C TYR A 170 16.16 26.66 16.26
N ASP A 171 16.34 25.87 15.21
CA ASP A 171 16.34 26.32 13.83
C ASP A 171 15.44 25.39 12.96
N GLY A 172 15.06 25.87 11.77
CA GLY A 172 14.27 25.08 10.81
C GLY A 172 12.97 24.51 11.40
N TYR A 173 12.62 23.30 11.01
CA TYR A 173 11.40 22.61 11.44
C TYR A 173 11.30 22.39 12.96
N VAL A 174 12.45 22.36 13.65
CA VAL A 174 12.45 22.23 15.11
C VAL A 174 11.92 23.50 15.75
N ALA A 175 12.35 24.67 15.28
CA ALA A 175 11.84 25.96 15.75
C ALA A 175 10.35 26.12 15.44
N GLU A 176 9.91 25.66 14.26
CA GLU A 176 8.49 25.64 13.89
C GLU A 176 7.67 24.81 14.88
N ALA A 177 8.05 23.54 15.10
CA ALA A 177 7.34 22.63 15.98
C ALA A 177 7.26 23.15 17.43
N VAL A 178 8.35 23.71 17.95
CA VAL A 178 8.41 24.31 19.28
C VAL A 178 7.52 25.57 19.36
N ALA A 179 7.59 26.47 18.37
CA ALA A 179 6.77 27.68 18.33
C ALA A 179 5.27 27.33 18.21
N GLU A 180 4.92 26.38 17.35
CA GLU A 180 3.54 25.91 17.18
C GLU A 180 2.98 25.36 18.50
N TYR A 181 3.76 24.52 19.18
CA TYR A 181 3.33 23.94 20.45
C TYR A 181 3.24 24.98 21.58
N LEU A 182 4.19 25.92 21.67
CA LEU A 182 4.13 27.01 22.63
C LEU A 182 2.91 27.90 22.37
N ARG A 183 2.58 28.21 21.13
CA ARG A 183 1.35 28.92 20.75
C ARG A 183 0.10 28.19 21.24
N GLU A 184 0.02 26.87 20.99
CA GLU A 184 -1.10 26.06 21.50
C GLU A 184 -1.18 26.09 23.04
N THR A 185 -0.03 26.11 23.73
CA THR A 185 0.02 26.20 25.20
C THR A 185 -0.45 27.59 25.69
N VAL A 186 -0.03 28.66 25.03
CA VAL A 186 -0.52 30.03 25.30
C VAL A 186 -2.03 30.12 25.14
N ASP A 187 -2.57 29.45 24.13
CA ASP A 187 -4.00 29.45 23.83
C ASP A 187 -4.83 28.68 24.86
N CYS A 188 -4.40 27.48 25.23
CA CYS A 188 -5.20 26.54 26.00
C CYS A 188 -4.85 26.47 27.50
N ALA A 189 -3.57 26.71 27.87
CA ALA A 189 -3.06 26.54 29.23
C ALA A 189 -1.92 27.51 29.54
N PRO A 190 -2.16 28.84 29.50
CA PRO A 190 -1.11 29.85 29.63
C PRO A 190 -0.33 29.76 30.95
N GLU A 191 -0.93 29.26 32.02
CA GLU A 191 -0.28 29.02 33.31
C GLU A 191 0.79 27.92 33.26
N LYS A 192 0.84 27.11 32.19
CA LYS A 192 1.81 26.01 32.01
C LYS A 192 3.03 26.39 31.18
N ILE A 193 3.11 27.61 30.69
CA ILE A 193 4.21 28.09 29.80
C ILE A 193 5.58 27.82 30.43
N ASP A 194 5.79 28.18 31.70
CA ASP A 194 7.09 28.01 32.34
C ASP A 194 7.50 26.53 32.41
N THR A 195 6.56 25.65 32.72
CA THR A 195 6.81 24.20 32.77
C THR A 195 7.16 23.65 31.38
N VAL A 196 6.47 24.10 30.34
CA VAL A 196 6.72 23.65 28.96
C VAL A 196 8.04 24.17 28.43
N THR A 197 8.35 25.44 28.64
CA THR A 197 9.62 26.05 28.20
C THR A 197 10.83 25.43 28.92
N GLU A 198 10.73 25.15 30.23
CA GLU A 198 11.77 24.44 30.98
C GLU A 198 12.04 23.07 30.42
N VAL A 199 10.99 22.34 30.00
CA VAL A 199 11.13 21.03 29.36
C VAL A 199 11.79 21.13 27.98
N PHE A 200 11.41 22.08 27.14
CA PHE A 200 12.06 22.28 25.85
C PHE A 200 13.53 22.67 26.02
N GLU A 201 13.88 23.49 26.99
CA GLU A 201 15.27 23.82 27.29
C GLU A 201 16.07 22.61 27.78
N ARG A 202 15.49 21.81 28.68
CA ARG A 202 16.12 20.61 29.24
C ARG A 202 16.36 19.52 28.19
N TYR A 203 15.46 19.40 27.21
CA TYR A 203 15.51 18.38 26.17
C TYR A 203 15.91 18.91 24.78
N GLU A 204 16.59 20.07 24.73
CA GLU A 204 17.01 20.72 23.50
C GLU A 204 17.79 19.78 22.57
N GLU A 205 18.89 19.20 23.04
CA GLU A 205 19.72 18.27 22.27
C GLU A 205 18.97 16.98 21.87
N PHE A 206 18.02 16.55 22.69
CA PHE A 206 17.19 15.41 22.40
C PHE A 206 16.23 15.67 21.24
N ILE A 207 15.59 16.84 21.20
CA ILE A 207 14.68 17.22 20.12
C ILE A 207 15.47 17.45 18.82
N LYS A 208 16.62 18.12 18.88
CA LYS A 208 17.51 18.36 17.75
C LYS A 208 18.12 17.10 17.14
N LYS A 209 18.12 15.98 17.86
CA LYS A 209 18.58 14.69 17.34
C LYS A 209 17.82 14.25 16.08
N TYR A 210 16.56 14.67 15.95
CA TYR A 210 15.69 14.25 14.85
C TYR A 210 15.75 15.26 13.70
N GLU A 211 15.96 14.76 12.47
CA GLU A 211 16.08 15.58 11.25
C GLU A 211 14.76 15.65 10.46
N ASP A 212 13.87 14.70 10.67
CA ASP A 212 12.60 14.63 9.96
C ASP A 212 11.55 15.52 10.63
N GLU A 213 10.87 16.36 9.84
CA GLU A 213 9.87 17.32 10.29
C GLU A 213 8.74 16.67 11.11
N TRP A 214 8.22 15.54 10.64
CA TRP A 214 7.11 14.85 11.30
C TRP A 214 7.52 14.25 12.64
N VAL A 215 8.71 13.67 12.69
CA VAL A 215 9.29 13.15 13.93
C VAL A 215 9.46 14.24 14.96
N VAL A 216 10.04 15.37 14.54
CA VAL A 216 10.26 16.54 15.41
C VAL A 216 8.94 17.08 15.96
N LYS A 217 7.93 17.25 15.10
CA LYS A 217 6.60 17.71 15.52
C LYS A 217 5.93 16.74 16.51
N ALA A 218 6.00 15.43 16.24
CA ALA A 218 5.45 14.42 17.15
C ALA A 218 6.16 14.43 18.51
N VAL A 219 7.50 14.49 18.52
CA VAL A 219 8.31 14.52 19.74
C VAL A 219 8.05 15.78 20.54
N ALA A 220 8.08 16.96 19.93
CA ALA A 220 7.82 18.23 20.60
C ALA A 220 6.41 18.26 21.21
N LYS A 221 5.39 17.85 20.46
CA LYS A 221 4.01 17.74 20.96
C LYS A 221 3.90 16.77 22.13
N CYS A 222 4.54 15.60 22.05
CA CYS A 222 4.50 14.60 23.12
C CYS A 222 5.17 15.12 24.40
N LEU A 223 6.36 15.70 24.31
CA LEU A 223 7.07 16.27 25.46
C LEU A 223 6.27 17.42 26.08
N GLY A 224 5.73 18.30 25.25
CA GLY A 224 4.94 19.44 25.69
C GLY A 224 3.65 19.00 26.40
N GLU A 225 2.87 18.05 25.84
CA GLU A 225 1.67 17.53 26.52
C GLU A 225 2.04 16.83 27.83
N THR A 226 3.15 16.08 27.84
CA THR A 226 3.64 15.45 29.08
C THR A 226 3.99 16.51 30.14
N ALA A 227 4.66 17.61 29.74
CA ALA A 227 4.99 18.72 30.60
C ALA A 227 3.76 19.40 31.21
N LYS A 228 2.69 19.55 30.43
CA LYS A 228 1.44 20.17 30.91
C LYS A 228 0.68 19.30 31.90
N ARG A 229 0.61 18.00 31.68
CA ARG A 229 -0.29 17.11 32.41
C ARG A 229 0.38 16.28 33.48
N VAL A 230 1.55 15.73 33.20
CA VAL A 230 2.28 14.81 34.10
C VAL A 230 3.79 15.04 34.02
N PRO A 231 4.28 16.23 34.44
CA PRO A 231 5.67 16.63 34.29
C PRO A 231 6.67 15.66 34.92
N GLU A 232 6.25 14.92 35.96
CA GLU A 232 7.07 13.89 36.61
C GLU A 232 7.35 12.66 35.73
N LYS A 233 6.64 12.51 34.59
CA LYS A 233 6.82 11.40 33.65
C LYS A 233 7.68 11.75 32.44
N ILE A 234 8.17 12.97 32.34
CA ILE A 234 8.88 13.48 31.15
C ILE A 234 10.14 12.65 30.84
N ASP A 235 10.93 12.30 31.86
CA ASP A 235 12.13 11.48 31.70
C ASP A 235 11.81 10.07 31.15
N THR A 236 10.70 9.48 31.60
CA THR A 236 10.23 8.18 31.12
C THR A 236 9.83 8.27 29.64
N VAL A 237 9.07 9.28 29.28
CA VAL A 237 8.62 9.52 27.91
C VAL A 237 9.81 9.78 26.97
N ALA A 238 10.69 10.72 27.31
CA ALA A 238 11.88 11.07 26.53
C ALA A 238 12.81 9.86 26.36
N LYS A 239 13.09 9.11 27.43
CA LYS A 239 13.91 7.91 27.40
C LYS A 239 13.31 6.83 26.49
N THR A 240 11.99 6.71 26.47
CA THR A 240 11.32 5.70 25.62
C THR A 240 11.39 6.09 24.17
N ILE A 241 11.04 7.34 23.83
CA ILE A 241 11.14 7.85 22.45
C ILE A 241 12.60 7.78 21.95
N GLY A 242 13.56 8.14 22.82
CA GLY A 242 14.99 8.21 22.50
C GLY A 242 15.65 6.89 22.10
N LYS A 243 14.99 5.76 22.29
CA LYS A 243 15.42 4.45 21.80
C LYS A 243 15.24 4.29 20.29
N TYR A 244 14.44 5.14 19.68
CA TYR A 244 13.98 5.00 18.31
C TYR A 244 14.39 6.18 17.45
N ASP A 245 14.46 5.93 16.15
CA ASP A 245 14.74 6.93 15.14
C ASP A 245 13.65 6.92 14.05
N GLY A 246 13.60 7.99 13.26
CA GLY A 246 12.68 8.12 12.13
C GLY A 246 11.22 7.82 12.50
N ARG A 247 10.55 7.08 11.64
CA ARG A 247 9.12 6.79 11.78
C ARG A 247 8.74 6.08 13.09
N VAL A 248 9.61 5.21 13.61
CA VAL A 248 9.30 4.50 14.87
C VAL A 248 9.24 5.50 16.01
N ALA A 249 10.14 6.48 16.06
CA ALA A 249 10.13 7.55 17.06
C ALA A 249 8.87 8.43 16.94
N GLU A 250 8.45 8.76 15.69
CA GLU A 250 7.20 9.48 15.42
C GLU A 250 5.99 8.76 16.01
N VAL A 251 5.81 7.48 15.64
CA VAL A 251 4.68 6.66 16.09
C VAL A 251 4.68 6.51 17.61
N VAL A 252 5.84 6.19 18.21
CA VAL A 252 5.97 6.07 19.67
C VAL A 252 5.63 7.38 20.38
N ALA A 253 6.12 8.53 19.85
CA ALA A 253 5.80 9.84 20.44
C ALA A 253 4.30 10.15 20.33
N GLU A 254 3.68 9.90 19.19
CA GLU A 254 2.26 10.14 18.97
C GLU A 254 1.39 9.34 19.95
N TYR A 255 1.67 8.04 20.12
CA TYR A 255 0.86 7.20 20.97
C TYR A 255 1.16 7.35 22.46
N LEU A 256 2.38 7.71 22.86
CA LEU A 256 2.66 8.18 24.21
C LEU A 256 1.90 9.48 24.51
N ARG A 257 1.82 10.42 23.58
CA ARG A 257 1.01 11.62 23.70
C ARG A 257 -0.47 11.29 23.90
N LYS A 258 -1.04 10.39 23.09
CA LYS A 258 -2.43 9.90 23.30
C LYS A 258 -2.60 9.31 24.71
N THR A 259 -1.61 8.57 25.19
CA THR A 259 -1.63 8.04 26.56
C THR A 259 -1.64 9.15 27.61
N VAL A 260 -0.83 10.19 27.43
CA VAL A 260 -0.82 11.40 28.29
C VAL A 260 -2.18 12.08 28.28
N ASP A 261 -2.84 12.14 27.16
CA ASP A 261 -4.13 12.80 27.00
C ASP A 261 -5.28 12.02 27.65
N CYS A 262 -5.34 10.71 27.43
CA CYS A 262 -6.51 9.89 27.76
C CYS A 262 -6.36 9.10 29.08
N ALA A 263 -5.13 8.64 29.42
CA ALA A 263 -4.86 7.81 30.59
C ALA A 263 -3.45 8.06 31.15
N PRO A 264 -3.18 9.27 31.68
CA PRO A 264 -1.84 9.69 32.12
C PRO A 264 -1.22 8.77 33.19
N GLU A 265 -2.04 8.15 34.04
CA GLU A 265 -1.59 7.18 35.04
C GLU A 265 -1.04 5.87 34.44
N LYS A 266 -1.28 5.61 33.14
CA LYS A 266 -0.82 4.40 32.41
C LYS A 266 0.49 4.59 31.64
N ILE A 267 1.07 5.78 31.64
CA ILE A 267 2.28 6.09 30.87
C ILE A 267 3.41 5.11 31.17
N ASP A 268 3.67 4.78 32.43
CA ASP A 268 4.76 3.88 32.81
C ASP A 268 4.56 2.48 32.21
N THR A 269 3.33 1.97 32.24
CA THR A 269 2.98 0.67 31.67
C THR A 269 3.18 0.68 30.16
N VAL A 270 2.65 1.69 29.47
CA VAL A 270 2.75 1.84 28.01
C VAL A 270 4.20 2.02 27.60
N ALA A 271 4.93 2.96 28.19
CA ALA A 271 6.33 3.24 27.90
C ALA A 271 7.24 2.03 28.14
N LYS A 272 7.04 1.31 29.24
CA LYS A 272 7.80 0.09 29.57
C LYS A 272 7.53 -1.03 28.54
N THR A 273 6.28 -1.17 28.12
CA THR A 273 5.90 -2.22 27.18
C THR A 273 6.45 -1.91 25.78
N ILE A 274 6.27 -0.70 25.27
CA ILE A 274 6.86 -0.27 24.00
C ILE A 274 8.38 -0.42 24.04
N GLY A 275 9.00 0.07 25.13
CA GLY A 275 10.44 0.08 25.33
C GLY A 275 11.11 -1.30 25.44
N LYS A 276 10.33 -2.39 25.46
CA LYS A 276 10.81 -3.78 25.38
C LYS A 276 11.19 -4.18 23.95
N TYR A 277 10.63 -3.52 22.95
CA TYR A 277 10.72 -3.90 21.54
C TYR A 277 11.52 -2.90 20.71
N ASP A 278 11.98 -3.32 19.53
CA ASP A 278 12.72 -2.51 18.58
C ASP A 278 12.02 -2.45 17.23
N GLY A 279 12.36 -1.45 16.42
CA GLY A 279 11.93 -1.31 15.04
C GLY A 279 10.41 -1.43 14.85
N ARG A 280 10.01 -2.23 13.88
CA ARG A 280 8.60 -2.41 13.50
C ARG A 280 7.74 -2.99 14.63
N VAL A 281 8.30 -3.87 15.45
CA VAL A 281 7.55 -4.46 16.57
C VAL A 281 7.16 -3.37 17.57
N ALA A 282 8.08 -2.45 17.89
CA ALA A 282 7.79 -1.29 18.75
C ALA A 282 6.70 -0.38 18.14
N GLU A 283 6.74 -0.16 16.83
CA GLU A 283 5.71 0.61 16.12
C GLU A 283 4.33 -0.03 16.27
N VAL A 284 4.20 -1.33 15.98
CA VAL A 284 2.91 -2.04 16.06
C VAL A 284 2.40 -2.11 17.50
N VAL A 285 3.28 -2.33 18.48
CA VAL A 285 2.92 -2.34 19.90
C VAL A 285 2.45 -0.94 20.35
N ALA A 286 3.12 0.12 19.92
CA ALA A 286 2.71 1.50 20.22
C ALA A 286 1.32 1.81 19.64
N LEU A 287 1.10 1.44 18.36
CA LEU A 287 -0.20 1.55 17.70
C LEU A 287 -1.30 0.82 18.48
N CYS A 288 -1.05 -0.43 18.86
CA CYS A 288 -2.02 -1.23 19.63
C CYS A 288 -2.36 -0.58 20.96
N LEU A 289 -1.36 -0.24 21.78
CA LEU A 289 -1.57 0.35 23.09
C LEU A 289 -2.26 1.72 23.00
N GLY A 290 -1.97 2.51 21.96
CA GLY A 290 -2.63 3.78 21.69
C GLY A 290 -4.12 3.62 21.40
N GLU A 291 -4.50 2.64 20.58
CA GLU A 291 -5.92 2.34 20.32
C GLU A 291 -6.64 1.83 21.58
N ILE A 292 -5.95 1.02 22.41
CA ILE A 292 -6.48 0.59 23.72
C ILE A 292 -6.73 1.79 24.63
N VAL A 293 -5.77 2.73 24.70
CA VAL A 293 -5.90 3.95 25.49
C VAL A 293 -7.11 4.79 25.08
N GLU A 294 -7.36 4.88 23.77
CA GLU A 294 -8.44 5.69 23.23
C GLU A 294 -9.83 5.06 23.44
N HIS A 295 -9.94 3.74 23.31
CA HIS A 295 -11.22 3.05 23.28
C HIS A 295 -11.59 2.36 24.60
N VAL A 296 -10.61 1.75 25.29
CA VAL A 296 -10.81 0.93 26.50
C VAL A 296 -9.63 1.08 27.48
N PRO A 297 -9.37 2.28 27.99
CA PRO A 297 -8.17 2.60 28.79
C PRO A 297 -8.01 1.72 30.04
N GLU A 298 -9.11 1.21 30.61
CA GLU A 298 -9.08 0.29 31.74
C GLU A 298 -8.46 -1.07 31.44
N LYS A 299 -8.28 -1.42 30.12
CA LYS A 299 -7.70 -2.70 29.67
C LYS A 299 -6.21 -2.64 29.39
N ILE A 300 -5.58 -1.47 29.47
CA ILE A 300 -4.17 -1.27 29.12
C ILE A 300 -3.25 -2.25 29.85
N ASP A 301 -3.40 -2.40 31.15
CA ASP A 301 -2.52 -3.26 31.96
C ASP A 301 -2.62 -4.73 31.52
N THR A 302 -3.83 -5.20 31.22
CA THR A 302 -4.08 -6.56 30.75
C THR A 302 -3.45 -6.77 29.38
N VAL A 303 -3.72 -5.86 28.42
CA VAL A 303 -3.17 -5.95 27.07
C VAL A 303 -1.65 -5.83 27.06
N ALA A 304 -1.09 -4.86 27.79
CA ALA A 304 0.35 -4.66 27.92
C ALA A 304 1.05 -5.90 28.52
N LYS A 305 0.44 -6.52 29.54
CA LYS A 305 0.92 -7.76 30.14
C LYS A 305 0.89 -8.92 29.15
N THR A 306 -0.20 -9.04 28.38
CA THR A 306 -0.35 -10.09 27.35
C THR A 306 0.69 -9.93 26.26
N ILE A 307 0.83 -8.74 25.64
CA ILE A 307 1.86 -8.47 24.64
C ILE A 307 3.26 -8.70 25.22
N GLY A 308 3.49 -8.25 26.46
CA GLY A 308 4.77 -8.36 27.15
C GLY A 308 5.30 -9.78 27.38
N LYS A 309 4.46 -10.81 27.19
CA LYS A 309 4.86 -12.23 27.22
C LYS A 309 5.57 -12.71 25.97
N TYR A 310 5.43 -11.98 24.88
CA TYR A 310 5.93 -12.33 23.55
C TYR A 310 7.11 -11.49 23.15
N ASP A 311 7.88 -11.97 22.18
CA ASP A 311 9.03 -11.28 21.61
C ASP A 311 8.95 -11.29 20.06
N GLY A 312 9.69 -10.39 19.40
CA GLY A 312 9.83 -10.35 17.94
C GLY A 312 8.48 -10.35 17.20
N TYR A 313 8.40 -11.10 16.12
CA TYR A 313 7.19 -11.19 15.27
C TYR A 313 5.97 -11.73 15.99
N VAL A 314 6.16 -12.52 17.05
CA VAL A 314 5.04 -13.03 17.84
C VAL A 314 4.34 -11.90 18.60
N ALA A 315 5.12 -11.00 19.20
CA ALA A 315 4.58 -9.80 19.84
C ALA A 315 3.87 -8.88 18.85
N GLU A 316 4.44 -8.74 17.63
CA GLU A 316 3.84 -7.98 16.53
C GLU A 316 2.47 -8.55 16.15
N ALA A 317 2.40 -9.85 15.87
CA ALA A 317 1.16 -10.53 15.48
C ALA A 317 0.06 -10.43 16.52
N VAL A 318 0.43 -10.63 17.80
CA VAL A 318 -0.50 -10.51 18.94
C VAL A 318 -0.98 -9.08 19.10
N ALA A 319 -0.09 -8.09 19.04
CA ALA A 319 -0.44 -6.68 19.14
C ALA A 319 -1.33 -6.22 17.97
N GLU A 320 -1.00 -6.64 16.74
CA GLU A 320 -1.81 -6.34 15.56
C GLU A 320 -3.24 -6.86 15.69
N TYR A 321 -3.39 -8.11 16.14
CA TYR A 321 -4.72 -8.69 16.32
C TYR A 321 -5.51 -8.05 17.49
N LEU A 322 -4.85 -7.73 18.61
CA LEU A 322 -5.48 -7.02 19.74
C LEU A 322 -5.95 -5.62 19.30
N ARG A 323 -5.16 -4.91 18.49
CA ARG A 323 -5.54 -3.63 17.90
C ARG A 323 -6.79 -3.77 17.03
N GLU A 324 -6.80 -4.73 16.08
CA GLU A 324 -7.97 -5.00 15.23
C GLU A 324 -9.22 -5.35 16.07
N THR A 325 -9.02 -6.05 17.18
CA THR A 325 -10.12 -6.41 18.11
C THR A 325 -10.71 -5.17 18.78
N VAL A 326 -9.87 -4.25 19.26
CA VAL A 326 -10.34 -3.01 19.90
C VAL A 326 -11.04 -2.09 18.91
N GLU A 327 -10.53 -1.96 17.72
CA GLU A 327 -11.15 -1.14 16.65
C GLU A 327 -12.55 -1.65 16.26
N ARG A 328 -12.75 -2.96 16.21
CA ARG A 328 -13.98 -3.58 15.67
C ARG A 328 -14.93 -4.08 16.75
N THR A 329 -14.39 -4.72 17.77
CA THR A 329 -15.14 -5.43 18.81
C THR A 329 -14.52 -5.23 20.19
N PRO A 330 -14.47 -3.99 20.73
CA PRO A 330 -13.75 -3.68 21.98
C PRO A 330 -14.23 -4.51 23.19
N LYS A 331 -15.48 -4.99 23.19
CA LYS A 331 -16.04 -5.83 24.26
C LYS A 331 -15.40 -7.22 24.35
N GLU A 332 -14.77 -7.68 23.25
CA GLU A 332 -14.16 -9.01 23.18
C GLU A 332 -12.68 -9.03 23.61
N ILE A 333 -12.14 -7.88 24.01
CA ILE A 333 -10.71 -7.75 24.32
C ILE A 333 -10.28 -8.68 25.47
N ASP A 334 -11.11 -8.84 26.51
CA ASP A 334 -10.82 -9.73 27.63
C ASP A 334 -10.77 -11.20 27.18
N THR A 335 -11.73 -11.62 26.36
CA THR A 335 -11.80 -12.99 25.82
C THR A 335 -10.55 -13.29 24.98
N VAL A 336 -10.13 -12.35 24.13
CA VAL A 336 -8.96 -12.53 23.27
C VAL A 336 -7.65 -12.52 24.08
N THR A 337 -7.50 -11.63 25.05
CA THR A 337 -6.30 -11.59 25.92
C THR A 337 -6.17 -12.85 26.76
N GLU A 338 -7.27 -13.37 27.33
CA GLU A 338 -7.29 -14.64 28.08
C GLU A 338 -6.81 -15.81 27.21
N VAL A 339 -7.26 -15.86 25.96
CA VAL A 339 -6.85 -16.90 25.02
C VAL A 339 -5.36 -16.78 24.69
N PHE A 340 -4.85 -15.60 24.41
CA PHE A 340 -3.42 -15.41 24.16
C PHE A 340 -2.58 -15.74 25.41
N GLU A 341 -3.04 -15.44 26.60
CA GLU A 341 -2.36 -15.88 27.82
C GLU A 341 -2.37 -17.41 27.98
N ARG A 342 -3.48 -18.07 27.69
CA ARG A 342 -3.65 -19.53 27.79
C ARG A 342 -2.82 -20.29 26.75
N TYR A 343 -2.70 -19.78 25.52
CA TYR A 343 -2.00 -20.42 24.43
C TYR A 343 -0.61 -19.82 24.14
N GLU A 344 0.00 -19.15 25.12
CA GLU A 344 1.31 -18.49 24.99
C GLU A 344 2.37 -19.42 24.39
N GLU A 345 2.62 -20.57 25.03
CA GLU A 345 3.63 -21.55 24.58
C GLU A 345 3.31 -22.16 23.20
N PHE A 346 2.02 -22.29 22.89
CA PHE A 346 1.58 -22.80 21.61
C PHE A 346 1.88 -21.82 20.48
N ILE A 347 1.62 -20.53 20.69
CA ILE A 347 1.88 -19.48 19.68
C ILE A 347 3.40 -19.30 19.49
N LYS A 348 4.17 -19.31 20.57
CA LYS A 348 5.63 -19.22 20.57
C LYS A 348 6.35 -20.40 19.88
N LYS A 349 5.66 -21.53 19.71
CA LYS A 349 6.18 -22.69 18.98
C LYS A 349 6.58 -22.33 17.54
N TYR A 350 5.90 -21.37 16.93
CA TYR A 350 6.13 -20.99 15.54
C TYR A 350 7.12 -19.84 15.44
N GLU A 351 8.10 -19.97 14.55
CA GLU A 351 9.17 -18.98 14.35
C GLU A 351 8.93 -18.07 13.13
N ASP A 352 8.15 -18.54 12.18
CA ASP A 352 7.83 -17.79 10.96
C ASP A 352 6.74 -16.75 11.18
N GLU A 353 6.98 -15.51 10.70
CA GLU A 353 6.08 -14.36 10.87
C GLU A 353 4.66 -14.63 10.36
N TRP A 354 4.53 -15.24 9.20
CA TRP A 354 3.22 -15.48 8.55
C TRP A 354 2.44 -16.55 9.30
N VAL A 355 3.13 -17.63 9.69
CA VAL A 355 2.53 -18.70 10.49
C VAL A 355 2.01 -18.16 11.81
N VAL A 356 2.82 -17.35 12.51
CA VAL A 356 2.42 -16.75 13.80
C VAL A 356 1.20 -15.86 13.63
N LYS A 357 1.17 -15.01 12.60
CA LYS A 357 0.02 -14.13 12.31
C LYS A 357 -1.25 -14.93 12.02
N ALA A 358 -1.15 -15.97 11.20
CA ALA A 358 -2.28 -16.84 10.89
C ALA A 358 -2.84 -17.55 12.14
N VAL A 359 -1.93 -18.11 12.95
CA VAL A 359 -2.28 -18.81 14.19
C VAL A 359 -2.93 -17.87 15.21
N ALA A 360 -2.34 -16.70 15.45
CA ALA A 360 -2.89 -15.70 16.39
C ALA A 360 -4.29 -15.22 15.94
N LYS A 361 -4.44 -14.90 14.66
CA LYS A 361 -5.75 -14.50 14.08
C LYS A 361 -6.79 -15.62 14.19
N CYS A 362 -6.41 -16.87 13.91
CA CYS A 362 -7.32 -18.02 14.02
C CYS A 362 -7.80 -18.24 15.46
N LEU A 363 -6.88 -18.24 16.42
CA LEU A 363 -7.24 -18.41 17.84
C LEU A 363 -8.11 -17.26 18.33
N GLY A 364 -7.79 -16.02 17.94
CA GLY A 364 -8.57 -14.85 18.33
C GLY A 364 -9.99 -14.87 17.75
N GLU A 365 -10.18 -15.19 16.45
CA GLU A 365 -11.52 -15.32 15.86
C GLU A 365 -12.30 -16.50 16.47
N THR A 366 -11.62 -17.63 16.73
CA THR A 366 -12.25 -18.77 17.41
C THR A 366 -12.72 -18.39 18.81
N ALA A 367 -11.92 -17.61 19.55
CA ALA A 367 -12.27 -17.13 20.89
C ALA A 367 -13.55 -16.27 20.90
N LYS A 368 -13.70 -15.43 19.88
CA LYS A 368 -14.88 -14.53 19.77
C LYS A 368 -16.14 -15.26 19.36
N ARG A 369 -16.05 -16.21 18.44
CA ARG A 369 -17.23 -16.81 17.78
C ARG A 369 -17.64 -18.17 18.31
N VAL A 370 -16.67 -19.04 18.59
CA VAL A 370 -16.90 -20.43 19.05
C VAL A 370 -15.89 -20.82 20.13
N PRO A 371 -15.88 -20.14 21.28
CA PRO A 371 -14.87 -20.30 22.32
C PRO A 371 -14.71 -21.74 22.83
N GLU A 372 -15.79 -22.54 22.78
CA GLU A 372 -15.77 -23.95 23.17
C GLU A 372 -14.94 -24.84 22.21
N LYS A 373 -14.60 -24.34 21.01
CA LYS A 373 -13.80 -25.07 20.00
C LYS A 373 -12.31 -24.76 20.06
N ILE A 374 -11.87 -23.81 20.84
CA ILE A 374 -10.52 -23.28 20.81
C ILE A 374 -9.44 -24.34 21.05
N ASP A 375 -9.66 -25.22 22.05
CA ASP A 375 -8.74 -26.32 22.36
C ASP A 375 -8.59 -27.28 21.17
N THR A 376 -9.70 -27.56 20.49
CA THR A 376 -9.74 -28.45 19.33
C THR A 376 -9.06 -27.81 18.13
N VAL A 377 -9.31 -26.53 17.87
CA VAL A 377 -8.66 -25.74 16.82
C VAL A 377 -7.15 -25.67 17.05
N ALA A 378 -6.71 -25.27 18.25
CA ALA A 378 -5.29 -25.22 18.59
C ALA A 378 -4.59 -26.58 18.45
N LYS A 379 -5.23 -27.66 18.91
CA LYS A 379 -4.71 -29.03 18.76
C LYS A 379 -4.62 -29.45 17.29
N THR A 380 -5.56 -29.02 16.46
CA THR A 380 -5.55 -29.33 15.04
C THR A 380 -4.41 -28.60 14.33
N ILE A 381 -4.26 -27.29 14.55
CA ILE A 381 -3.14 -26.51 13.98
C ILE A 381 -1.80 -27.08 14.46
N GLY A 382 -1.71 -27.46 15.73
CA GLY A 382 -0.49 -27.98 16.38
C GLY A 382 0.07 -29.27 15.81
N LYS A 383 -0.67 -29.96 14.93
CA LYS A 383 -0.21 -31.15 14.19
C LYS A 383 0.68 -30.80 13.01
N TYR A 384 0.71 -29.53 12.65
CA TYR A 384 1.38 -29.03 11.45
C TYR A 384 2.45 -27.99 11.82
N ASP A 385 3.42 -27.85 10.95
CA ASP A 385 4.51 -26.89 11.08
C ASP A 385 4.65 -26.04 9.81
N GLY A 386 5.36 -24.91 9.91
CA GLY A 386 5.65 -24.02 8.79
C GLY A 386 4.40 -23.63 7.99
N TYR A 387 4.56 -23.58 6.71
CA TYR A 387 3.55 -23.17 5.74
C TYR A 387 2.22 -23.96 5.82
N VAL A 388 2.28 -25.26 6.16
CA VAL A 388 1.05 -26.06 6.31
C VAL A 388 0.25 -25.60 7.53
N ALA A 389 0.93 -25.23 8.63
CA ALA A 389 0.27 -24.69 9.81
C ALA A 389 -0.40 -23.32 9.52
N GLU A 390 0.25 -22.47 8.72
CA GLU A 390 -0.33 -21.21 8.24
C GLU A 390 -1.61 -21.45 7.46
N ALA A 391 -1.56 -22.29 6.42
CA ALA A 391 -2.71 -22.58 5.58
C ALA A 391 -3.88 -23.19 6.37
N VAL A 392 -3.59 -24.12 7.29
CA VAL A 392 -4.61 -24.73 8.18
C VAL A 392 -5.20 -23.68 9.11
N ALA A 393 -4.40 -22.81 9.70
CA ALA A 393 -4.89 -21.75 10.58
C ALA A 393 -5.78 -20.74 9.83
N GLU A 394 -5.36 -20.30 8.64
CA GLU A 394 -6.16 -19.40 7.81
C GLU A 394 -7.48 -20.04 7.36
N TYR A 395 -7.43 -21.30 6.98
CA TYR A 395 -8.65 -22.03 6.58
C TYR A 395 -9.64 -22.19 7.73
N LEU A 396 -9.15 -22.59 8.92
CA LEU A 396 -9.99 -22.71 10.11
C LEU A 396 -10.55 -21.34 10.53
N ARG A 397 -9.74 -20.27 10.46
CA ARG A 397 -10.19 -18.90 10.71
C ARG A 397 -11.34 -18.49 9.80
N LYS A 398 -11.20 -18.70 8.49
CA LYS A 398 -12.28 -18.43 7.52
C LYS A 398 -13.52 -19.25 7.80
N THR A 399 -13.35 -20.53 8.14
CA THR A 399 -14.49 -21.40 8.52
C THR A 399 -15.21 -20.85 9.74
N VAL A 400 -14.47 -20.45 10.78
CA VAL A 400 -15.04 -19.84 11.99
C VAL A 400 -15.77 -18.53 11.66
N ASP A 401 -15.22 -17.75 10.74
CA ASP A 401 -15.79 -16.46 10.35
C ASP A 401 -17.08 -16.59 9.53
N CYS A 402 -17.09 -17.48 8.52
CA CYS A 402 -18.19 -17.59 7.54
C CYS A 402 -19.20 -18.69 7.82
N ALA A 403 -18.77 -19.80 8.45
CA ALA A 403 -19.59 -20.98 8.66
C ALA A 403 -19.19 -21.75 9.94
N PRO A 404 -19.30 -21.12 11.12
CA PRO A 404 -18.82 -21.69 12.38
C PRO A 404 -19.41 -23.06 12.72
N GLU A 405 -20.63 -23.35 12.24
CA GLU A 405 -21.29 -24.63 12.43
C GLU A 405 -20.61 -25.80 11.68
N LYS A 406 -19.72 -25.48 10.70
CA LYS A 406 -18.99 -26.49 9.92
C LYS A 406 -17.59 -26.79 10.48
N ILE A 407 -17.17 -26.11 11.54
CA ILE A 407 -15.80 -26.23 12.07
C ILE A 407 -15.44 -27.68 12.44
N ASP A 408 -16.37 -28.43 13.03
CA ASP A 408 -16.14 -29.83 13.40
C ASP A 408 -15.92 -30.72 12.17
N ASN A 409 -16.66 -30.48 11.09
CA ASN A 409 -16.53 -31.24 9.85
C ASN A 409 -15.16 -30.99 9.19
N ILE A 410 -14.70 -29.75 9.22
CA ILE A 410 -13.39 -29.37 8.67
C ILE A 410 -12.25 -29.98 9.50
N ILE A 411 -12.35 -29.90 10.84
CA ILE A 411 -11.37 -30.52 11.74
C ILE A 411 -11.31 -32.04 11.54
N ASP A 412 -12.45 -32.69 11.39
CA ASP A 412 -12.53 -34.13 11.12
C ASP A 412 -11.89 -34.50 9.77
N ALA A 413 -12.13 -33.67 8.73
CA ALA A 413 -11.51 -33.86 7.41
C ALA A 413 -9.97 -33.69 7.49
N LEU A 414 -9.47 -32.64 8.17
CA LEU A 414 -8.04 -32.42 8.39
C LEU A 414 -7.40 -33.58 9.19
N ASP A 415 -8.09 -34.09 10.20
CA ASP A 415 -7.62 -35.21 11.01
C ASP A 415 -7.52 -36.51 10.19
N LYS A 416 -8.46 -36.76 9.30
CA LYS A 416 -8.42 -37.91 8.40
C LYS A 416 -7.31 -37.77 7.38
N LEU A 417 -7.17 -36.60 6.79
CA LEU A 417 -6.10 -36.31 5.85
C LEU A 417 -4.70 -36.45 6.48
N SER A 418 -4.52 -36.08 7.73
CA SER A 418 -3.24 -36.21 8.44
C SER A 418 -2.87 -37.62 8.86
N LYS A 419 -3.87 -38.54 9.02
CA LYS A 419 -3.65 -39.87 9.56
C LYS A 419 -3.48 -40.93 8.50
N ASN A 420 -4.30 -40.93 7.45
CA ASN A 420 -4.30 -41.99 6.46
C ASN A 420 -4.99 -41.53 5.18
N GLU A 421 -4.23 -41.48 4.11
CA GLU A 421 -4.66 -41.13 2.76
C GLU A 421 -5.86 -41.92 2.27
N LYS A 422 -5.87 -43.25 2.49
CA LYS A 422 -6.99 -44.14 2.09
C LYS A 422 -8.26 -43.83 2.88
N GLU A 423 -8.18 -43.55 4.17
CA GLU A 423 -9.35 -43.15 4.96
C GLU A 423 -9.90 -41.82 4.50
N TYR A 424 -9.03 -40.89 4.09
CA TYR A 424 -9.45 -39.61 3.56
C TYR A 424 -10.13 -39.73 2.20
N ILE A 425 -9.58 -40.54 1.27
CA ILE A 425 -10.22 -40.82 -0.01
C ILE A 425 -11.60 -41.45 0.21
N LYS A 426 -11.70 -42.40 1.11
CA LYS A 426 -13.01 -43.04 1.46
C LYS A 426 -14.00 -41.99 2.03
N TYR A 427 -13.54 -41.11 2.89
CA TYR A 427 -14.37 -40.03 3.42
C TYR A 427 -14.87 -39.09 2.31
N GLN A 428 -14.00 -38.70 1.35
CA GLN A 428 -14.39 -37.91 0.20
C GLN A 428 -15.39 -38.63 -0.71
N GLN A 429 -15.21 -39.95 -0.94
CA GLN A 429 -16.12 -40.78 -1.70
C GLN A 429 -17.53 -40.83 -1.07
N ASP A 430 -17.58 -40.98 0.25
CA ASP A 430 -18.86 -41.05 0.98
C ASP A 430 -19.61 -39.72 0.90
N LEU A 431 -18.89 -38.58 0.94
CA LEU A 431 -19.46 -37.25 0.82
C LEU A 431 -19.98 -36.94 -0.58
N LEU A 432 -19.20 -37.24 -1.61
CA LEU A 432 -19.53 -36.92 -2.99
C LEU A 432 -20.41 -38.00 -3.65
N LYS A 433 -20.42 -39.20 -3.09
CA LYS A 433 -21.06 -40.39 -3.69
C LYS A 433 -20.56 -40.70 -5.11
N ALA A 434 -19.27 -40.40 -5.36
CA ALA A 434 -18.62 -40.65 -6.64
C ALA A 434 -17.88 -41.98 -6.67
N PRO A 435 -17.65 -42.58 -7.88
CA PRO A 435 -16.81 -43.76 -8.03
C PRO A 435 -15.40 -43.56 -7.53
N GLU A 436 -14.73 -44.62 -7.13
CA GLU A 436 -13.33 -44.58 -6.66
C GLU A 436 -12.38 -44.00 -7.70
N ASP A 437 -12.62 -44.29 -8.99
CA ASP A 437 -11.80 -43.76 -10.09
C ASP A 437 -11.81 -42.24 -10.21
N PHE A 438 -12.78 -41.54 -9.62
CA PHE A 438 -12.76 -40.08 -9.56
C PHE A 438 -11.59 -39.53 -8.70
N PHE A 439 -11.13 -40.33 -7.74
CA PHE A 439 -10.10 -39.92 -6.77
C PHE A 439 -8.72 -40.55 -7.06
N ASN A 440 -8.66 -41.63 -7.85
CA ASN A 440 -7.41 -42.39 -8.04
C ASN A 440 -7.14 -42.84 -9.49
N PHE A 441 -7.81 -42.22 -10.46
CA PHE A 441 -7.62 -42.53 -11.87
C PHE A 441 -6.18 -42.39 -12.33
N LYS A 442 -5.67 -43.41 -13.05
CA LYS A 442 -4.31 -43.39 -13.58
C LYS A 442 -4.24 -44.14 -14.90
N LYS A 443 -3.78 -43.46 -15.96
CA LYS A 443 -3.65 -44.05 -17.28
C LYS A 443 -2.53 -43.47 -18.10
N THR A 444 -2.04 -44.23 -19.09
CA THR A 444 -1.03 -43.78 -20.04
C THR A 444 -1.58 -43.84 -21.47
N TYR A 445 -1.45 -42.74 -22.17
CA TYR A 445 -1.88 -42.58 -23.56
C TYR A 445 -0.66 -42.48 -24.45
N THR A 446 -0.65 -43.28 -25.55
CA THR A 446 0.40 -43.22 -26.55
C THR A 446 -0.09 -42.35 -27.70
N PHE A 447 0.67 -41.38 -28.09
CA PHE A 447 0.39 -40.53 -29.26
C PHE A 447 1.63 -40.41 -30.14
N VAL A 448 1.40 -40.06 -31.39
CA VAL A 448 2.46 -39.93 -32.41
C VAL A 448 2.59 -38.46 -32.76
N GLU A 449 3.79 -37.94 -32.59
CA GLU A 449 4.15 -36.54 -32.91
C GLU A 449 5.11 -36.56 -34.12
N GLY A 450 4.82 -35.75 -35.14
CA GLY A 450 5.76 -35.50 -36.25
C GLY A 450 5.13 -35.09 -37.56
N ASN A 451 5.81 -34.23 -38.29
CA ASN A 451 5.55 -33.85 -39.67
C ASN A 451 6.81 -34.07 -40.51
N SER A 452 6.65 -34.30 -41.85
CA SER A 452 7.77 -34.54 -42.77
C SER A 452 8.70 -33.33 -42.87
N ILE A 453 10.00 -33.59 -42.76
CA ILE A 453 11.10 -32.66 -42.47
C ILE A 453 11.47 -31.74 -43.62
N GLU A 454 11.35 -32.20 -44.87
CA GLU A 454 12.07 -31.55 -45.98
C GLU A 454 11.42 -30.28 -46.57
N ALA A 455 10.13 -30.09 -46.36
CA ALA A 455 9.42 -28.93 -46.92
C ALA A 455 9.58 -27.66 -46.07
N ASN A 456 9.96 -27.79 -44.79
CA ASN A 456 9.81 -26.72 -43.78
C ASN A 456 11.03 -25.85 -43.56
N ALA A 457 12.26 -26.35 -43.80
CA ALA A 457 13.50 -25.59 -43.59
C ALA A 457 13.59 -24.35 -44.51
N LYS A 458 13.17 -24.53 -45.77
CA LYS A 458 13.20 -23.45 -46.78
C LYS A 458 12.12 -22.38 -46.55
N ALA A 459 10.95 -22.80 -46.03
CA ALA A 459 9.87 -21.88 -45.67
C ALA A 459 10.21 -21.05 -44.41
N ASN A 460 10.89 -21.65 -43.44
CA ASN A 460 11.29 -20.98 -42.22
C ASN A 460 12.50 -20.06 -42.38
N GLU A 461 13.32 -20.20 -43.41
CA GLU A 461 14.56 -19.41 -43.59
C GLU A 461 14.31 -17.91 -43.60
N GLN A 462 13.28 -17.47 -44.32
CA GLN A 462 12.92 -16.05 -44.41
C GLN A 462 12.32 -15.51 -43.13
N LEU A 463 11.48 -16.30 -42.47
CA LEU A 463 10.88 -15.99 -41.15
C LEU A 463 11.95 -15.91 -40.08
N TYR A 464 12.90 -16.81 -40.09
CA TYR A 464 14.06 -16.82 -39.21
C TYR A 464 14.87 -15.52 -39.37
N LYS A 465 15.28 -15.15 -40.58
CA LYS A 465 16.02 -13.92 -40.85
C LYS A 465 15.28 -12.69 -40.31
N GLN A 466 13.97 -12.60 -40.53
CA GLN A 466 13.16 -11.51 -40.02
C GLN A 466 13.08 -11.49 -38.47
N GLY A 467 12.92 -12.63 -37.84
CA GLY A 467 12.90 -12.73 -36.41
C GLY A 467 14.23 -12.38 -35.73
N VAL A 468 15.33 -12.84 -36.32
CA VAL A 468 16.70 -12.47 -35.89
C VAL A 468 16.93 -10.96 -35.97
N GLU A 469 16.47 -10.31 -37.05
CA GLU A 469 16.60 -8.85 -37.19
C GLU A 469 15.79 -8.07 -36.14
N ILE A 470 14.62 -8.58 -35.72
CA ILE A 470 13.86 -7.99 -34.60
C ILE A 470 14.66 -8.11 -33.31
N ILE A 471 15.19 -9.31 -32.96
CA ILE A 471 16.00 -9.55 -31.78
C ILE A 471 17.25 -8.64 -31.77
N LYS A 472 17.97 -8.56 -32.88
CA LYS A 472 19.10 -7.64 -33.03
C LYS A 472 18.70 -6.18 -32.86
N GLY A 473 17.55 -5.78 -33.39
CA GLY A 473 17.02 -4.43 -33.26
C GLY A 473 16.76 -4.02 -31.82
N ILE A 474 16.28 -4.95 -30.98
CA ILE A 474 16.11 -4.76 -29.54
C ILE A 474 17.48 -4.65 -28.85
N ILE A 475 18.40 -5.56 -29.14
CA ILE A 475 19.71 -5.61 -28.50
C ILE A 475 20.55 -4.35 -28.78
N ASN A 476 20.48 -3.82 -30.01
CA ASN A 476 21.23 -2.62 -30.40
C ASN A 476 20.46 -1.30 -30.19
N GLY A 477 19.21 -1.38 -29.69
CA GLY A 477 18.37 -0.22 -29.38
C GLY A 477 17.69 0.44 -30.60
N SER A 478 17.79 -0.14 -31.83
CA SER A 478 17.09 0.38 -33.01
C SER A 478 15.57 0.09 -32.98
N ILE A 479 15.15 -0.91 -32.20
CA ILE A 479 13.76 -1.18 -31.88
C ILE A 479 13.60 -0.90 -30.36
N PRO A 480 12.90 0.17 -29.97
CA PRO A 480 12.74 0.51 -28.56
C PRO A 480 11.85 -0.52 -27.85
N LEU A 481 12.18 -0.81 -26.61
CA LEU A 481 11.32 -1.60 -25.72
C LEU A 481 10.01 -0.85 -25.50
N ASN A 482 8.93 -1.59 -25.29
CA ASN A 482 7.64 -1.00 -24.91
C ASN A 482 7.80 -0.22 -23.59
N PRO A 483 7.48 1.08 -23.54
CA PRO A 483 7.53 1.86 -22.32
C PRO A 483 6.52 1.38 -21.25
N ASP A 484 5.46 0.69 -21.70
CA ASP A 484 4.43 0.09 -20.85
C ASP A 484 4.70 -1.41 -20.60
N LEU A 485 5.98 -1.83 -20.61
CA LEU A 485 6.33 -3.16 -20.14
C LEU A 485 5.62 -3.39 -18.82
N GLU A 486 4.57 -4.21 -18.86
CA GLU A 486 3.90 -4.66 -17.65
C GLU A 486 4.96 -5.23 -16.73
N PHE A 487 5.10 -4.61 -15.57
CA PHE A 487 5.90 -5.14 -14.50
C PHE A 487 5.28 -6.47 -14.08
N LEU A 488 5.80 -7.55 -14.60
CA LEU A 488 5.36 -8.90 -14.25
C LEU A 488 5.69 -9.29 -12.80
N CYS A 489 6.31 -8.40 -12.02
CA CYS A 489 6.49 -8.66 -10.59
C CYS A 489 6.41 -7.37 -9.77
N PRO A 490 5.29 -7.15 -9.04
CA PRO A 490 5.28 -6.23 -7.90
C PRO A 490 6.19 -6.70 -6.75
N HIS A 491 6.73 -7.92 -6.80
CA HIS A 491 7.50 -8.55 -5.73
C HIS A 491 8.95 -8.04 -5.61
N GLU A 492 9.47 -7.31 -6.59
CA GLU A 492 10.81 -6.70 -6.53
C GLU A 492 10.81 -5.20 -6.21
N LEU A 493 9.69 -4.55 -6.15
CA LEU A 493 9.55 -3.35 -5.38
C LEU A 493 9.63 -3.81 -3.93
N ASP A 494 10.76 -3.50 -3.27
CA ASP A 494 10.90 -3.60 -1.82
C ASP A 494 9.50 -3.42 -1.20
N SER A 495 8.95 -4.52 -0.67
CA SER A 495 7.57 -4.57 -0.18
C SER A 495 7.32 -3.47 0.86
N LYS A 496 8.37 -3.04 1.56
CA LYS A 496 8.41 -1.95 2.50
C LYS A 496 8.15 -0.60 1.81
N THR A 497 8.79 -0.33 0.67
CA THR A 497 8.56 0.89 -0.12
C THR A 497 7.15 0.91 -0.71
N ALA A 498 6.63 -0.22 -1.20
CA ALA A 498 5.27 -0.30 -1.75
C ALA A 498 4.19 -0.12 -0.67
N ILE A 499 4.41 -0.61 0.55
CA ILE A 499 3.51 -0.46 1.70
C ILE A 499 3.53 0.98 2.21
N GLU A 500 4.71 1.58 2.39
CA GLU A 500 4.83 3.02 2.73
C GLU A 500 4.16 3.90 1.68
N MET A 501 4.31 3.55 0.41
CA MET A 501 3.66 4.22 -0.70
C MET A 501 2.14 4.16 -0.60
N LYS A 502 1.59 2.99 -0.32
CA LYS A 502 0.14 2.80 -0.14
C LYS A 502 -0.43 3.53 1.08
N LYS A 503 0.32 3.58 2.18
CA LYS A 503 -0.07 4.30 3.40
C LYS A 503 -0.07 5.81 3.18
N ARG A 504 0.98 6.39 2.64
CA ARG A 504 1.07 7.84 2.38
C ARG A 504 -0.01 8.34 1.43
N LEU A 505 -0.37 7.58 0.39
CA LEU A 505 -1.50 7.90 -0.49
C LEU A 505 -2.87 7.82 0.20
N LYS A 506 -3.01 7.01 1.26
CA LYS A 506 -4.25 6.92 2.05
C LYS A 506 -4.34 8.01 3.13
N ASP A 507 -3.23 8.42 3.71
CA ASP A 507 -3.18 9.38 4.81
C ASP A 507 -3.13 10.84 4.35
N SER A 508 -2.76 11.11 3.09
CA SER A 508 -2.78 12.45 2.50
C SER A 508 -4.20 12.92 2.16
N ARG A 509 -5.04 13.06 3.18
CA ARG A 509 -6.30 13.78 3.07
C ARG A 509 -6.02 15.28 2.98
N GLY A 510 -5.68 15.76 1.77
CA GLY A 510 -5.93 17.14 1.42
C GLY A 510 -4.77 18.10 1.17
N GLN A 511 -3.55 17.66 0.85
CA GLN A 511 -2.50 18.58 0.38
C GLN A 511 -1.89 18.14 -0.95
N ASP A 512 -2.25 18.83 -2.02
CA ASP A 512 -1.81 18.58 -3.40
C ASP A 512 -0.29 18.70 -3.63
N ILE A 513 0.45 19.36 -2.76
CA ILE A 513 1.88 19.67 -2.93
C ILE A 513 2.76 18.47 -2.55
N GLU A 514 2.47 17.78 -1.48
CA GLU A 514 3.21 16.56 -1.05
C GLU A 514 2.97 15.39 -2.01
N ALA A 515 1.74 15.23 -2.48
CA ALA A 515 1.41 14.23 -3.49
C ALA A 515 2.21 14.43 -4.79
N LYS A 516 2.45 15.68 -5.22
CA LYS A 516 3.22 16.00 -6.44
C LYS A 516 4.72 15.71 -6.30
N ASN A 517 5.34 16.03 -5.19
CA ASN A 517 6.77 15.74 -4.94
C ASN A 517 6.98 14.23 -4.78
N TRP A 518 6.05 13.58 -4.16
CA TRP A 518 6.04 12.15 -3.96
C TRP A 518 5.84 11.36 -5.27
N LEU A 519 4.92 11.81 -6.12
CA LEU A 519 4.73 11.28 -7.48
C LEU A 519 6.02 11.40 -8.31
N LYS A 520 6.73 12.50 -8.18
CA LYS A 520 7.98 12.78 -8.89
C LYS A 520 9.14 11.89 -8.43
N GLU A 521 9.26 11.62 -7.14
CA GLU A 521 10.26 10.67 -6.61
C GLU A 521 9.89 9.23 -6.97
N TYR A 522 8.60 8.89 -6.94
CA TYR A 522 8.09 7.61 -7.42
C TYR A 522 8.40 7.38 -8.90
N GLU A 523 8.09 8.33 -9.76
CA GLU A 523 8.39 8.25 -11.18
C GLU A 523 9.91 8.12 -11.45
N LYS A 524 10.74 8.80 -10.64
CA LYS A 524 12.19 8.69 -10.71
C LYS A 524 12.70 7.31 -10.30
N ARG A 525 12.19 6.74 -9.21
CA ARG A 525 12.53 5.38 -8.74
C ARG A 525 12.01 4.33 -9.71
N LEU A 526 10.78 4.49 -10.20
CA LEU A 526 10.19 3.63 -11.22
C LEU A 526 11.00 3.69 -12.54
N SER A 527 11.45 4.87 -12.95
CA SER A 527 12.30 5.06 -14.13
C SER A 527 13.68 4.40 -13.96
N ASN A 528 14.26 4.44 -12.76
CA ASN A 528 15.53 3.77 -12.46
C ASN A 528 15.38 2.25 -12.41
N LEU A 529 14.30 1.73 -11.85
CA LEU A 529 13.96 0.31 -11.86
C LEU A 529 13.70 -0.18 -13.29
N LYS A 530 12.94 0.56 -14.09
CA LYS A 530 12.71 0.27 -15.51
C LYS A 530 14.03 0.24 -16.30
N LYS A 531 14.98 1.13 -16.02
CA LYS A 531 16.31 1.14 -16.67
C LYS A 531 17.15 -0.08 -16.31
N ASN A 532 17.14 -0.52 -15.07
CA ASN A 532 17.91 -1.67 -14.62
C ASN A 532 17.28 -2.97 -15.16
N TYR A 533 15.96 -3.12 -15.02
CA TYR A 533 15.22 -4.26 -15.55
C TYR A 533 15.38 -4.39 -17.08
N SER A 534 15.24 -3.29 -17.83
CA SER A 534 15.45 -3.29 -19.27
C SER A 534 16.86 -3.70 -19.69
N LYS A 535 17.88 -3.42 -18.85
CA LYS A 535 19.25 -3.86 -19.10
C LYS A 535 19.43 -5.36 -18.90
N ASP A 536 18.84 -5.91 -17.87
CA ASP A 536 18.94 -7.33 -17.53
C ASP A 536 18.20 -8.18 -18.55
N GLU A 537 17.01 -7.77 -18.95
CA GLU A 537 16.24 -8.40 -20.02
C GLU A 537 16.97 -8.36 -21.39
N ILE A 538 17.55 -7.22 -21.73
CA ILE A 538 18.37 -7.10 -22.95
C ILE A 538 19.60 -8.00 -22.87
N ASN A 539 20.22 -8.15 -21.69
CA ASN A 539 21.36 -9.03 -21.51
C ASN A 539 20.98 -10.50 -21.68
N ILE A 540 19.83 -10.93 -21.15
CA ILE A 540 19.28 -12.28 -21.37
C ILE A 540 19.05 -12.54 -22.85
N LEU A 541 18.40 -11.61 -23.55
CA LEU A 541 18.16 -11.74 -24.97
C LEU A 541 19.45 -11.71 -25.79
N LYS A 542 20.43 -10.93 -25.36
CA LYS A 542 21.77 -10.87 -25.98
C LYS A 542 22.54 -12.17 -25.78
N GLU A 543 22.46 -12.75 -24.59
CA GLU A 543 23.09 -14.05 -24.29
C GLU A 543 22.50 -15.16 -25.15
N TYR A 544 21.15 -15.20 -25.24
CA TYR A 544 20.46 -16.13 -26.14
C TYR A 544 20.90 -15.92 -27.61
N TYR A 545 20.90 -14.67 -28.09
CA TYR A 545 21.33 -14.35 -29.44
C TYR A 545 22.77 -14.85 -29.71
N THR A 546 23.72 -14.50 -28.84
CA THR A 546 25.12 -14.85 -29.00
C THR A 546 25.38 -16.36 -28.95
N LYS A 547 24.70 -17.09 -28.06
CA LYS A 547 24.88 -18.54 -27.91
C LYS A 547 24.16 -19.35 -29.00
N GLU A 548 22.94 -18.94 -29.35
CA GLU A 548 22.03 -19.80 -30.08
C GLU A 548 21.72 -19.34 -31.50
N LEU A 549 21.96 -18.07 -31.83
CA LEU A 549 21.53 -17.50 -33.14
C LEU A 549 22.71 -16.93 -33.94
N GLU A 550 23.71 -16.36 -33.29
CA GLU A 550 24.79 -15.65 -34.00
C GLU A 550 25.65 -16.60 -34.84
N ASN A 551 25.70 -16.37 -36.13
CA ASN A 551 26.45 -17.18 -37.11
C ASN A 551 26.03 -18.65 -37.21
N LYS A 552 24.82 -19.01 -36.78
CA LYS A 552 24.30 -20.37 -36.88
C LYS A 552 23.41 -20.54 -38.11
N ASP A 553 23.53 -21.71 -38.77
CA ASP A 553 22.62 -22.14 -39.83
C ASP A 553 21.24 -22.48 -39.22
N ILE A 554 20.15 -22.20 -39.92
CA ILE A 554 18.79 -22.52 -39.49
C ILE A 554 18.61 -23.99 -39.13
N ASN A 555 19.33 -24.90 -39.80
CA ASN A 555 19.29 -26.34 -39.50
C ASN A 555 19.95 -26.72 -38.19
N SER A 556 20.74 -25.82 -37.58
CA SER A 556 21.44 -26.03 -36.29
C SER A 556 20.77 -25.35 -35.11
N ILE A 557 19.61 -24.73 -35.33
CA ILE A 557 18.90 -23.92 -34.31
C ILE A 557 17.76 -24.73 -33.72
N ASP A 558 17.55 -24.58 -32.42
CA ASP A 558 16.32 -25.02 -31.78
C ASP A 558 15.16 -24.12 -32.25
N VAL A 559 14.43 -24.59 -33.25
CA VAL A 559 13.32 -23.86 -33.87
C VAL A 559 12.17 -23.64 -32.90
N SER A 560 11.94 -24.58 -31.97
CA SER A 560 10.91 -24.46 -30.94
C SER A 560 11.25 -23.32 -29.97
N LYS A 561 12.50 -23.31 -29.48
CA LYS A 561 12.99 -22.26 -28.59
C LYS A 561 13.05 -20.88 -29.29
N PHE A 562 13.36 -20.84 -30.58
CA PHE A 562 13.32 -19.59 -31.35
C PHE A 562 11.90 -19.04 -31.50
N LYS A 563 10.94 -19.91 -31.81
CA LYS A 563 9.52 -19.59 -31.88
C LYS A 563 9.02 -19.02 -30.55
N GLU A 564 9.35 -19.70 -29.46
CA GLU A 564 9.02 -19.28 -28.10
C GLU A 564 9.63 -17.89 -27.77
N THR A 565 10.92 -17.71 -28.04
CA THR A 565 11.59 -16.43 -27.80
C THR A 565 10.92 -15.29 -28.58
N LEU A 566 10.49 -15.50 -29.83
CA LEU A 566 9.76 -14.51 -30.60
C LEU A 566 8.38 -14.19 -30.02
N SER A 567 7.71 -15.18 -29.46
CA SER A 567 6.46 -14.96 -28.74
C SER A 567 6.66 -14.09 -27.49
N GLN A 568 7.70 -14.40 -26.69
CA GLN A 568 8.11 -13.58 -25.53
C GLN A 568 8.50 -12.17 -25.95
N VAL A 569 9.29 -12.03 -27.04
CA VAL A 569 9.65 -10.72 -27.61
C VAL A 569 8.41 -9.92 -27.98
N SER A 570 7.41 -10.54 -28.60
CA SER A 570 6.15 -9.87 -28.92
C SER A 570 5.40 -9.41 -27.67
N GLN A 571 5.29 -10.27 -26.67
CA GLN A 571 4.45 -10.03 -25.50
C GLN A 571 5.13 -9.13 -24.47
N HIS A 572 6.37 -9.46 -24.10
CA HIS A 572 7.04 -8.86 -22.94
C HIS A 572 8.00 -7.72 -23.34
N TYR A 573 8.66 -7.79 -24.50
CA TYR A 573 9.65 -6.77 -24.88
C TYR A 573 9.06 -5.63 -25.71
N LEU A 574 8.14 -5.93 -26.62
CA LEU A 574 7.62 -4.98 -27.59
C LEU A 574 6.16 -4.56 -27.37
N GLY A 575 5.38 -5.39 -26.68
CA GLY A 575 3.93 -5.21 -26.52
C GLY A 575 3.11 -5.66 -27.73
N LYS A 576 2.05 -6.43 -27.49
CA LYS A 576 1.19 -7.08 -28.50
C LYS A 576 0.62 -6.12 -29.55
N ASP A 577 0.36 -4.88 -29.17
CA ASP A 577 -0.32 -3.88 -30.02
C ASP A 577 0.62 -3.02 -30.83
N THR A 578 1.91 -3.06 -30.55
CA THR A 578 2.91 -2.31 -31.32
C THR A 578 3.16 -2.95 -32.69
N LYS A 579 3.57 -2.14 -33.67
CA LYS A 579 3.90 -2.65 -35.01
C LYS A 579 4.99 -3.73 -35.00
N PRO A 580 6.13 -3.57 -34.27
CA PRO A 580 7.15 -4.61 -34.20
C PRO A 580 6.71 -5.81 -33.39
N GLY A 581 5.88 -5.63 -32.33
CA GLY A 581 5.32 -6.72 -31.54
C GLY A 581 4.37 -7.60 -32.35
N LYS A 582 3.44 -7.01 -33.10
CA LYS A 582 2.58 -7.73 -34.04
C LYS A 582 3.40 -8.52 -35.05
N LYS A 583 4.46 -7.92 -35.59
CA LYS A 583 5.35 -8.59 -36.55
C LYS A 583 6.08 -9.79 -35.93
N ALA A 584 6.56 -9.68 -34.68
CA ALA A 584 7.20 -10.80 -33.98
C ALA A 584 6.18 -11.94 -33.70
N ALA A 585 4.95 -11.61 -33.33
CA ALA A 585 3.87 -12.57 -33.15
C ALA A 585 3.49 -13.29 -34.45
N GLU A 586 3.36 -12.55 -35.56
CA GLU A 586 3.10 -13.13 -36.90
C GLU A 586 4.19 -14.10 -37.29
N ILE A 587 5.46 -13.74 -37.09
CA ILE A 587 6.59 -14.61 -37.39
C ILE A 587 6.57 -15.84 -36.51
N SER A 588 6.39 -15.69 -35.20
CA SER A 588 6.28 -16.81 -34.25
C SER A 588 5.16 -17.77 -34.65
N LYS A 589 3.98 -17.26 -35.00
CA LYS A 589 2.85 -18.10 -35.47
C LYS A 589 3.15 -18.82 -36.81
N ALA A 590 3.83 -18.17 -37.72
CA ALA A 590 4.12 -18.69 -39.08
C ALA A 590 5.27 -19.72 -39.07
N ILE A 591 6.17 -19.71 -38.09
CA ILE A 591 7.27 -20.68 -38.01
C ILE A 591 6.70 -22.10 -37.81
N ILE A 592 7.05 -22.97 -38.76
CA ILE A 592 6.68 -24.38 -38.71
C ILE A 592 7.79 -25.13 -37.97
N VAL A 593 7.45 -25.73 -36.83
CA VAL A 593 8.35 -26.59 -36.05
C VAL A 593 8.36 -27.97 -36.74
N SER A 594 9.48 -28.31 -37.41
CA SER A 594 9.67 -29.64 -37.98
C SER A 594 10.49 -30.50 -37.00
N GLU A 595 9.87 -31.51 -36.44
CA GLU A 595 10.59 -32.59 -35.73
C GLU A 595 10.84 -33.73 -36.72
N GLY A 596 12.11 -34.05 -36.87
CA GLY A 596 12.55 -35.01 -37.87
C GLY A 596 12.54 -36.45 -37.44
N LYS A 597 11.49 -36.94 -36.89
CA LYS A 597 11.05 -38.38 -36.82
C LYS A 597 9.65 -38.43 -36.20
N LEU A 598 8.81 -39.33 -36.69
CA LEU A 598 7.61 -39.75 -35.96
C LEU A 598 8.05 -40.33 -34.61
N ASN A 599 7.90 -39.56 -33.54
CA ASN A 599 8.19 -40.03 -32.20
C ASN A 599 6.90 -40.49 -31.54
N THR A 600 6.90 -41.74 -31.09
CA THR A 600 5.84 -42.22 -30.24
C THR A 600 6.10 -41.73 -28.81
N ASN A 601 5.23 -40.87 -28.32
CA ASN A 601 5.31 -40.31 -26.99
C ASN A 601 4.20 -40.85 -26.10
N ASN A 602 4.43 -40.82 -24.80
CA ASN A 602 3.47 -41.20 -23.80
C ASN A 602 3.04 -40.00 -22.97
N LEU A 603 1.72 -39.78 -22.91
CA LEU A 603 1.08 -38.89 -21.97
C LEU A 603 0.57 -39.75 -20.79
N LYS A 604 1.04 -39.48 -19.60
CA LYS A 604 0.47 -40.05 -18.37
C LYS A 604 -0.52 -39.03 -17.80
N ILE A 605 -1.70 -39.52 -17.44
CA ILE A 605 -2.69 -38.80 -16.67
C ILE A 605 -2.89 -39.53 -15.35
N GLU A 606 -2.88 -38.81 -14.26
CA GLU A 606 -3.16 -39.36 -12.93
C GLU A 606 -3.88 -38.29 -12.08
N VAL A 607 -4.91 -38.69 -11.36
CA VAL A 607 -5.50 -37.88 -10.31
C VAL A 607 -4.49 -37.82 -9.18
N TRP A 608 -4.21 -36.62 -8.71
CA TRP A 608 -3.22 -36.39 -7.69
C TRP A 608 -3.80 -36.73 -6.32
N GLU A 609 -3.07 -37.54 -5.58
CA GLU A 609 -3.38 -37.78 -4.18
C GLU A 609 -3.24 -36.47 -3.43
N LYS A 610 -4.35 -35.96 -2.89
CA LYS A 610 -4.36 -34.67 -2.19
C LYS A 610 -3.76 -34.83 -0.80
N THR A 611 -2.50 -34.50 -0.63
CA THR A 611 -1.82 -34.54 0.67
C THR A 611 -1.35 -33.17 1.10
N LEU A 612 -1.33 -32.92 2.40
CA LEU A 612 -0.81 -31.64 2.94
C LEU A 612 0.71 -31.51 2.72
N SER A 613 1.43 -32.64 2.67
CA SER A 613 2.88 -32.67 2.39
C SER A 613 3.24 -32.24 0.96
N ASP A 614 2.28 -32.34 0.03
CA ASP A 614 2.50 -31.97 -1.37
C ASP A 614 2.17 -30.51 -1.66
N MET A 615 1.62 -29.76 -0.69
CA MET A 615 1.28 -28.34 -0.88
C MET A 615 2.42 -27.52 -1.48
N PRO A 616 3.69 -27.64 -1.04
CA PRO A 616 4.78 -26.88 -1.64
C PRO A 616 5.07 -27.28 -3.10
N THR A 617 4.80 -28.53 -3.49
CA THR A 617 5.08 -29.01 -4.86
C THR A 617 4.09 -28.50 -5.89
N TYR A 618 2.93 -28.01 -5.46
CA TYR A 618 1.94 -27.40 -6.36
C TYR A 618 2.41 -26.06 -6.95
N GLU A 619 3.29 -25.35 -6.26
CA GLU A 619 3.91 -24.11 -6.78
C GLU A 619 4.73 -24.34 -8.07
N GLU A 620 5.27 -25.56 -8.28
CA GLU A 620 6.02 -25.90 -9.50
C GLU A 620 5.20 -25.72 -10.79
N TYR A 621 3.86 -25.64 -10.68
CA TYR A 621 2.95 -25.47 -11.81
C TYR A 621 2.55 -24.02 -12.08
N HIS A 622 3.07 -23.06 -11.34
CA HIS A 622 2.75 -21.64 -11.45
C HIS A 622 1.27 -21.27 -11.27
N CYS A 623 0.53 -22.08 -10.53
CA CYS A 623 -0.84 -21.75 -10.19
C CYS A 623 -0.91 -20.79 -9.01
N CYS A 624 -1.50 -19.61 -9.21
CA CYS A 624 -1.66 -18.59 -8.16
C CYS A 624 -2.58 -19.03 -7.00
N ALA A 625 -3.35 -20.10 -7.20
CA ALA A 625 -4.21 -20.67 -6.17
C ALA A 625 -3.45 -21.52 -5.14
N PHE A 626 -2.23 -21.93 -5.47
CA PHE A 626 -1.39 -22.72 -4.58
C PHE A 626 -0.34 -21.85 -3.90
N GLY A 627 0.04 -22.21 -2.70
CA GLY A 627 0.95 -21.42 -1.92
C GLY A 627 0.28 -20.55 -0.86
N ASN A 628 -1.00 -20.77 -0.56
CA ASN A 628 -1.76 -20.08 0.47
C ASN A 628 -2.90 -20.93 1.00
N GLU A 629 -3.72 -20.37 1.88
CA GLU A 629 -4.89 -21.03 2.46
C GLU A 629 -5.89 -21.58 1.41
N LYS A 630 -5.91 -20.99 0.21
CA LYS A 630 -6.78 -21.42 -0.90
C LYS A 630 -6.46 -22.84 -1.38
N THR A 631 -5.22 -23.28 -1.20
CA THR A 631 -4.83 -24.67 -1.51
C THR A 631 -5.69 -25.69 -0.74
N LEU A 632 -6.06 -25.37 0.50
CA LEU A 632 -6.91 -26.24 1.30
C LEU A 632 -8.33 -26.34 0.76
N ASP A 633 -8.85 -25.31 0.12
CA ASP A 633 -10.15 -25.38 -0.56
C ASP A 633 -10.17 -26.49 -1.61
N TYR A 634 -9.08 -26.63 -2.37
CA TYR A 634 -8.94 -27.69 -3.38
C TYR A 634 -8.70 -29.06 -2.76
N ILE A 635 -7.90 -29.13 -1.69
CA ILE A 635 -7.57 -30.39 -1.04
C ILE A 635 -8.78 -30.95 -0.29
N LEU A 636 -9.47 -30.11 0.47
CA LEU A 636 -10.57 -30.53 1.34
C LEU A 636 -11.91 -30.71 0.60
N ASN A 637 -12.11 -30.03 -0.53
CA ASN A 637 -13.35 -30.17 -1.28
C ASN A 637 -13.36 -31.47 -2.10
N PRO A 638 -14.25 -32.45 -1.81
CA PRO A 638 -14.32 -33.71 -2.53
C PRO A 638 -14.79 -33.55 -3.98
N ALA A 639 -15.51 -32.49 -4.31
CA ALA A 639 -15.96 -32.22 -5.68
C ALA A 639 -14.82 -31.69 -6.59
N ILE A 640 -13.68 -31.27 -6.05
CA ILE A 640 -12.55 -30.77 -6.80
C ILE A 640 -11.43 -31.80 -6.81
N GLN A 641 -10.85 -32.08 -7.97
CA GLN A 641 -9.69 -32.95 -8.12
C GLN A 641 -8.56 -32.21 -8.86
N LEU A 642 -7.34 -32.55 -8.52
CA LEU A 642 -6.13 -32.12 -9.20
C LEU A 642 -5.68 -33.28 -10.11
N VAL A 643 -5.56 -33.02 -11.39
CA VAL A 643 -5.17 -34.03 -12.38
C VAL A 643 -3.82 -33.65 -12.94
N LYS A 644 -2.84 -34.52 -12.75
CA LYS A 644 -1.48 -34.37 -13.25
C LYS A 644 -1.35 -35.02 -14.63
N LEU A 645 -0.77 -34.25 -15.56
CA LEU A 645 -0.42 -34.73 -16.89
C LEU A 645 1.10 -34.68 -17.05
N THR A 646 1.69 -35.72 -17.57
CA THR A 646 3.15 -35.81 -17.73
C THR A 646 3.52 -36.31 -19.13
N VAL A 647 4.40 -35.61 -19.83
CA VAL A 647 5.02 -35.98 -21.08
C VAL A 647 6.52 -35.91 -20.94
N GLY A 648 7.20 -37.07 -20.88
CA GLY A 648 8.62 -37.13 -20.54
C GLY A 648 8.89 -36.57 -19.13
N ASP A 649 9.70 -35.53 -19.04
CA ASP A 649 10.02 -34.77 -17.82
C ASP A 649 9.10 -33.55 -17.60
N LYS A 650 8.23 -33.25 -18.56
CA LYS A 650 7.34 -32.07 -18.53
C LYS A 650 6.00 -32.41 -17.88
N LYS A 651 5.53 -31.48 -17.06
CA LYS A 651 4.35 -31.65 -16.23
C LYS A 651 3.33 -30.55 -16.50
N ALA A 652 2.04 -30.90 -16.43
CA ALA A 652 0.92 -29.97 -16.35
C ALA A 652 -0.04 -30.45 -15.27
N MET A 653 -0.82 -29.54 -14.73
CA MET A 653 -1.87 -29.80 -13.77
C MET A 653 -3.19 -29.25 -14.30
N ALA A 654 -4.24 -30.05 -14.21
CA ALA A 654 -5.60 -29.61 -14.46
C ALA A 654 -6.39 -29.61 -13.14
N ILE A 655 -7.12 -28.54 -12.90
CA ILE A 655 -8.09 -28.45 -11.81
C ILE A 655 -9.44 -28.81 -12.40
N VAL A 656 -10.06 -29.84 -11.86
CA VAL A 656 -11.37 -30.30 -12.32
C VAL A 656 -12.38 -30.35 -11.19
N ALA A 657 -13.64 -30.02 -11.50
CA ALA A 657 -14.72 -30.03 -10.53
C ALA A 657 -15.89 -30.90 -10.97
N SER A 658 -16.41 -31.68 -10.02
CA SER A 658 -17.68 -32.39 -10.16
C SER A 658 -18.85 -31.46 -9.98
N THR A 659 -19.63 -31.25 -11.04
CA THR A 659 -20.74 -30.29 -11.07
C THR A 659 -22.00 -30.93 -11.65
N THR A 660 -23.14 -30.33 -11.31
CA THR A 660 -24.44 -30.66 -11.90
C THR A 660 -25.00 -29.44 -12.60
N SER A 661 -25.37 -29.60 -13.88
CA SER A 661 -25.99 -28.54 -14.67
C SER A 661 -27.46 -28.35 -14.30
N SER A 662 -28.03 -27.20 -14.67
CA SER A 662 -29.44 -26.88 -14.41
C SER A 662 -30.44 -27.85 -15.03
N ASP A 663 -30.04 -28.57 -16.08
CA ASP A 663 -30.83 -29.65 -16.73
C ASP A 663 -30.57 -31.03 -16.12
N GLY A 664 -29.84 -31.11 -15.00
CA GLY A 664 -29.63 -32.34 -14.22
C GLY A 664 -28.52 -33.23 -14.74
N LYS A 665 -27.72 -32.81 -15.71
CA LYS A 665 -26.59 -33.59 -16.19
C LYS A 665 -25.39 -33.46 -15.26
N LYS A 666 -24.63 -34.54 -15.11
CA LYS A 666 -23.33 -34.53 -14.46
C LYS A 666 -22.28 -33.99 -15.41
N VAL A 667 -21.63 -32.91 -15.01
CA VAL A 667 -20.62 -32.23 -15.82
C VAL A 667 -19.29 -32.21 -15.07
N LEU A 668 -18.24 -32.76 -15.69
CA LEU A 668 -16.89 -32.53 -15.24
C LEU A 668 -16.44 -31.19 -15.80
N LEU A 669 -16.27 -30.20 -14.93
CA LEU A 669 -15.70 -28.89 -15.29
C LEU A 669 -14.19 -29.00 -15.21
N LEU A 670 -13.49 -28.75 -16.32
CA LEU A 670 -12.07 -28.43 -16.30
C LEU A 670 -11.98 -26.92 -16.14
N ASP A 671 -11.69 -26.48 -14.93
CA ASP A 671 -11.67 -25.08 -14.54
C ASP A 671 -10.36 -24.41 -14.96
N SER A 672 -9.23 -25.04 -14.67
CA SER A 672 -7.92 -24.52 -14.98
C SER A 672 -6.99 -25.60 -15.51
N PHE A 673 -6.09 -25.20 -16.42
CA PHE A 673 -5.02 -26.03 -16.94
C PHE A 673 -3.70 -25.29 -16.83
N GLU A 674 -2.85 -25.71 -15.91
CA GLU A 674 -1.63 -25.02 -15.53
C GLU A 674 -0.38 -25.76 -16.00
N SER A 675 0.54 -25.09 -16.66
CA SER A 675 1.81 -25.66 -17.07
C SER A 675 2.89 -24.62 -17.27
N ASN A 676 4.08 -24.90 -16.79
CA ASN A 676 5.30 -24.17 -17.09
C ASN A 676 5.96 -24.60 -18.42
N SER A 677 5.32 -25.52 -19.17
CA SER A 677 5.88 -26.09 -20.39
C SER A 677 4.96 -25.93 -21.61
N HIS A 678 5.46 -25.28 -22.65
CA HIS A 678 4.76 -25.13 -23.93
C HIS A 678 4.53 -26.45 -24.70
N ILE A 679 5.03 -27.59 -24.19
CA ILE A 679 4.79 -28.87 -24.83
C ILE A 679 3.29 -29.17 -24.92
N PHE A 680 2.51 -28.77 -23.89
CA PHE A 680 1.07 -28.98 -23.82
C PHE A 680 0.27 -28.06 -24.78
N ALA A 681 0.91 -27.05 -25.37
CA ALA A 681 0.35 -26.24 -26.43
C ALA A 681 0.49 -26.88 -27.83
N ARG A 682 1.32 -27.90 -27.97
CA ARG A 682 1.48 -28.61 -29.24
C ARG A 682 0.21 -29.36 -29.59
N LYS A 683 -0.22 -29.29 -30.85
CA LYS A 683 -1.49 -29.80 -31.33
C LYS A 683 -1.74 -31.26 -30.96
N GLU A 684 -0.74 -32.12 -31.14
CA GLU A 684 -0.83 -33.57 -30.87
C GLU A 684 -0.93 -33.85 -29.35
N VAL A 685 -0.17 -33.10 -28.54
CA VAL A 685 -0.17 -33.21 -27.08
C VAL A 685 -1.50 -32.68 -26.51
N ALA A 686 -1.96 -31.52 -26.99
CA ALA A 686 -3.24 -30.94 -26.58
C ALA A 686 -4.41 -31.90 -26.92
N LYS A 687 -4.39 -32.51 -28.10
CA LYS A 687 -5.38 -33.53 -28.48
C LYS A 687 -5.31 -34.78 -27.60
N ALA A 688 -4.11 -35.28 -27.30
CA ALA A 688 -3.93 -36.43 -26.42
C ALA A 688 -4.41 -36.13 -25.00
N ALA A 689 -4.11 -34.92 -24.47
CA ALA A 689 -4.59 -34.47 -23.17
C ALA A 689 -6.13 -34.38 -23.14
N LEU A 690 -6.74 -33.83 -24.19
CA LEU A 690 -8.20 -33.77 -24.31
C LEU A 690 -8.84 -35.17 -24.32
N GLU A 691 -8.30 -36.09 -25.11
CA GLU A 691 -8.83 -37.45 -25.15
C GLU A 691 -8.69 -38.17 -23.80
N ALA A 692 -7.54 -37.96 -23.12
CA ALA A 692 -7.32 -38.47 -21.77
C ALA A 692 -8.34 -37.91 -20.76
N MET A 693 -8.66 -36.64 -20.83
CA MET A 693 -9.64 -36.00 -19.95
C MET A 693 -11.07 -36.45 -20.27
N LYS A 694 -11.42 -36.68 -21.56
CA LYS A 694 -12.72 -37.24 -21.95
C LYS A 694 -12.90 -38.66 -21.43
N GLU A 695 -11.86 -39.48 -21.53
CA GLU A 695 -11.89 -40.84 -21.05
C GLU A 695 -12.03 -40.89 -19.53
N TYR A 696 -11.25 -40.05 -18.80
CA TYR A 696 -11.41 -39.90 -17.36
C TYR A 696 -12.84 -39.52 -16.99
N ALA A 697 -13.38 -38.48 -17.59
CA ALA A 697 -14.74 -38.03 -17.33
C ALA A 697 -15.79 -39.12 -17.64
N LYS A 698 -15.59 -39.88 -18.73
CA LYS A 698 -16.48 -40.95 -19.14
C LYS A 698 -16.43 -42.16 -18.19
N GLU A 699 -15.25 -42.64 -17.81
CA GLU A 699 -15.05 -43.75 -16.88
C GLU A 699 -15.64 -43.44 -15.50
N VAL A 700 -15.54 -42.18 -15.06
CA VAL A 700 -16.13 -41.72 -13.81
C VAL A 700 -17.64 -41.50 -13.89
N GLY A 701 -18.22 -41.50 -15.09
CA GLY A 701 -19.67 -41.47 -15.30
C GLY A 701 -20.30 -40.09 -15.49
N PHE A 702 -19.52 -39.11 -15.93
CA PHE A 702 -20.06 -37.81 -16.33
C PHE A 702 -20.74 -37.85 -17.69
N ASP A 703 -21.74 -37.01 -17.87
CA ASP A 703 -22.46 -36.86 -19.13
C ASP A 703 -21.77 -35.92 -20.11
N GLU A 704 -21.11 -34.91 -19.57
CA GLU A 704 -20.41 -33.89 -20.33
C GLU A 704 -19.06 -33.53 -19.67
N LEU A 705 -18.07 -33.16 -20.50
CA LEU A 705 -16.85 -32.46 -20.09
C LEU A 705 -16.96 -31.00 -20.59
N LEU A 706 -16.83 -30.04 -19.71
CA LEU A 706 -16.74 -28.62 -20.04
C LEU A 706 -15.33 -28.12 -19.74
N ILE A 707 -14.66 -27.56 -20.75
CA ILE A 707 -13.38 -26.90 -20.58
C ILE A 707 -13.64 -25.40 -20.56
N SER A 708 -13.44 -24.77 -19.40
CA SER A 708 -13.71 -23.35 -19.18
C SER A 708 -12.79 -22.46 -20.02
N GLU A 709 -13.34 -21.38 -20.57
CA GLU A 709 -12.60 -20.33 -21.27
C GLU A 709 -12.28 -19.15 -20.34
N ASP A 710 -13.06 -18.99 -19.29
CA ASP A 710 -13.01 -17.81 -18.39
C ASP A 710 -11.97 -17.94 -17.26
N ALA A 711 -11.34 -19.11 -17.12
CA ALA A 711 -10.36 -19.32 -16.07
C ALA A 711 -9.06 -18.53 -16.35
N TYR A 712 -8.48 -17.90 -15.32
CA TYR A 712 -7.11 -17.36 -15.33
C TYR A 712 -6.13 -18.50 -15.59
N ASN A 713 -5.83 -18.73 -16.87
CA ASN A 713 -5.04 -19.85 -17.28
C ASN A 713 -3.61 -19.42 -17.57
N ASN A 714 -2.66 -19.98 -16.87
CA ASN A 714 -1.27 -20.04 -17.30
C ASN A 714 -1.05 -21.11 -18.38
N ALA A 715 -2.12 -21.74 -18.86
CA ALA A 715 -2.04 -22.56 -20.05
C ALA A 715 -1.73 -21.69 -21.26
N PRO A 716 -0.81 -22.13 -22.13
CA PRO A 716 -0.61 -21.44 -23.40
C PRO A 716 -1.97 -21.34 -24.10
N GLN A 717 -2.32 -20.16 -24.57
CA GLN A 717 -3.56 -19.89 -25.30
C GLN A 717 -3.76 -20.93 -26.44
N GLU A 718 -2.65 -21.42 -27.00
CA GLU A 718 -2.60 -22.46 -28.02
C GLU A 718 -3.20 -23.81 -27.59
N PHE A 719 -3.23 -24.14 -26.29
CA PHE A 719 -3.92 -25.35 -25.82
C PHE A 719 -5.39 -25.31 -26.22
N TYR A 720 -6.08 -24.20 -25.92
CA TYR A 720 -7.49 -24.01 -26.27
C TYR A 720 -7.74 -23.88 -27.76
N GLU A 721 -6.78 -23.29 -28.50
CA GLU A 721 -6.85 -23.16 -29.96
C GLU A 721 -6.71 -24.54 -30.65
N ASN A 722 -5.92 -25.44 -30.09
CA ASN A 722 -5.61 -26.76 -30.66
C ASN A 722 -6.66 -27.83 -30.34
N ILE A 723 -7.54 -27.64 -29.39
CA ILE A 723 -8.64 -28.57 -29.10
C ILE A 723 -9.90 -28.14 -29.86
N GLU A 724 -10.52 -29.09 -30.56
CA GLU A 724 -11.77 -28.88 -31.28
C GLU A 724 -12.96 -29.21 -30.38
N GLY A 725 -13.98 -28.35 -30.31
CA GLY A 725 -15.16 -28.55 -29.50
C GLY A 725 -16.27 -27.56 -29.80
N GLN A 726 -17.49 -27.88 -29.44
CA GLN A 726 -18.60 -26.96 -29.57
C GLN A 726 -18.62 -26.00 -28.39
N TYR A 727 -18.53 -24.70 -28.68
CA TYR A 727 -18.68 -23.67 -27.66
C TYR A 727 -20.11 -23.62 -27.10
N GLY A 728 -20.22 -23.42 -25.81
CA GLY A 728 -21.51 -23.25 -25.15
C GLY A 728 -21.36 -22.75 -23.71
N LYS A 729 -22.50 -22.47 -23.11
CA LYS A 729 -22.62 -22.03 -21.72
C LYS A 729 -23.42 -23.02 -20.90
N ARG A 730 -23.08 -23.21 -19.64
CA ARG A 730 -23.79 -24.03 -18.68
C ARG A 730 -23.96 -23.31 -17.35
N LYS A 731 -25.17 -23.37 -16.81
CA LYS A 731 -25.38 -23.05 -15.40
C LYS A 731 -25.03 -24.30 -14.59
N LEU A 732 -24.04 -24.16 -13.73
CA LEU A 732 -23.44 -25.24 -12.97
C LEU A 732 -23.60 -25.02 -11.48
N LYS A 733 -23.66 -26.14 -10.74
CA LYS A 733 -23.60 -26.13 -9.28
C LYS A 733 -22.61 -27.21 -8.86
N LEU A 734 -21.68 -26.83 -7.98
CA LEU A 734 -20.80 -27.81 -7.33
C LEU A 734 -21.61 -28.84 -6.59
N ASP A 735 -21.27 -30.12 -6.78
CA ASP A 735 -21.96 -31.26 -6.14
C ASP A 735 -21.75 -31.24 -4.61
N VAL A 736 -20.62 -30.73 -4.14
CA VAL A 736 -20.35 -30.46 -2.72
C VAL A 736 -19.75 -29.07 -2.57
N LYS A 737 -20.37 -28.25 -1.73
CA LYS A 737 -19.83 -26.93 -1.33
C LYS A 737 -19.14 -27.05 0.01
N MET A 738 -17.87 -26.69 0.03
CA MET A 738 -17.12 -26.34 1.26
C MET A 738 -17.25 -24.85 1.56
N PRO A 739 -16.91 -24.35 2.76
CA PRO A 739 -16.86 -22.91 3.02
C PRO A 739 -15.88 -22.24 2.05
N GLU A 740 -16.35 -21.33 1.22
CA GLU A 740 -15.58 -20.58 0.24
C GLU A 740 -14.68 -21.39 -0.71
N PRO A 741 -15.24 -22.21 -1.63
CA PRO A 741 -14.43 -22.78 -2.70
C PRO A 741 -13.88 -21.65 -3.58
N TYR A 742 -12.57 -21.66 -3.80
CA TYR A 742 -11.88 -20.73 -4.70
C TYR A 742 -12.03 -21.15 -6.19
N LEU A 743 -13.19 -21.43 -6.63
CA LEU A 743 -13.45 -21.49 -8.07
C LEU A 743 -13.87 -20.06 -8.48
N GLU A 744 -12.98 -19.37 -9.17
CA GLU A 744 -13.26 -18.02 -9.72
C GLU A 744 -14.33 -18.04 -10.81
N ALA A 745 -14.57 -19.22 -11.42
CA ALA A 745 -15.69 -19.39 -12.29
C ALA A 745 -16.96 -19.14 -11.48
N ASP A 746 -17.69 -18.11 -11.86
CA ASP A 746 -19.05 -17.91 -11.41
C ASP A 746 -19.81 -19.19 -11.80
N LEU A 747 -19.85 -20.15 -10.86
CA LEU A 747 -20.41 -21.49 -11.11
C LEU A 747 -21.89 -21.41 -11.51
N ASP A 748 -22.51 -20.24 -11.35
CA ASP A 748 -23.84 -19.99 -11.84
C ASP A 748 -23.90 -20.00 -13.39
N GLU A 749 -22.81 -19.62 -14.08
CA GLU A 749 -22.72 -19.71 -15.54
C GLU A 749 -21.27 -19.88 -16.03
N ALA A 750 -20.84 -21.07 -16.38
CA ALA A 750 -19.53 -21.33 -16.99
C ALA A 750 -19.65 -21.42 -18.52
N SER A 751 -18.71 -20.77 -19.23
CA SER A 751 -18.60 -20.80 -20.69
C SER A 751 -17.33 -21.51 -21.13
N GLY A 752 -17.41 -22.21 -22.27
CA GLY A 752 -16.27 -22.94 -22.79
C GLY A 752 -16.62 -24.03 -23.84
N LYS A 753 -15.66 -24.92 -24.10
CA LYS A 753 -15.85 -26.06 -25.02
C LYS A 753 -16.49 -27.23 -24.33
N ILE A 754 -17.63 -27.65 -24.87
CA ILE A 754 -18.46 -28.74 -24.31
C ILE A 754 -18.31 -30.00 -25.14
N TYR A 755 -18.05 -31.13 -24.46
CA TYR A 755 -17.92 -32.44 -25.05
C TYR A 755 -18.98 -33.39 -24.44
N LYS A 756 -19.84 -33.94 -25.27
CA LYS A 756 -20.78 -34.98 -24.86
C LYS A 756 -20.05 -36.31 -24.79
N LEU A 757 -20.18 -37.01 -23.68
CA LEU A 757 -19.44 -38.25 -23.39
C LEU A 757 -20.28 -39.50 -23.59
N LYS A 758 -21.61 -39.36 -23.74
CA LYS A 758 -22.58 -40.43 -24.02
C LYS A 758 -23.11 -40.33 -25.43
#